data_da810c4a7d554e9545e6276ed036e8b8
#
_entry.id   da810c4a7d554e9545e6276ed036e8b8
#
_cell.length_a   1.000
_cell.length_b   1.000
_cell.length_c   1.000
_cell.angle_alpha   90.00
_cell.angle_beta   90.00
_cell.angle_gamma   90.00
#
_symmetry.space_group_name_H-M   'P 1'
#
loop_
_entity.id
_entity.type
_entity.pdbx_description
1 polymer ?
#
loop_
_entity_poly.entity_id
_entity_poly.type
_entity_poly.pdbx_seq_one_letter_code
_entity_poly.pdbx_strand_id
1 'polypeptide(L)'
;MSKGRIILLVIAALLVLLVLSARTLAGFYVDLLWFDSVNRGDTFWAVLKSKIFLGAVFSVGFAVVSFISLTLAERLAPADLPEGPEREVVQRYRMFVGKRTRILRLAISIVFGLIVGVPAIAQWQDWLLFRHSKSFGVSDPQFGVDAGFYVFRLPFLTFVVDWAFAALVLVILMTAAMHFLNGAVRVQMPGQRITKSGRVHMSILFSMLAVIKAADYWLQRFELTVSSRGVVQGATYTDVKAQLPALNLLILISLLVAVLFIAGIRWGGWRLPLLSMALWAVVAVVAGAVYPAVIQRFVVQPNVTTRERDYIARNVEATQRAMGLDNVQVVNLTAEEATAADVKASVVPLSDTRLLDVTEMKDRFALDQGQFAFYSINDLDVDRYDVDGRVQQTMVAARELNPDGIPNKTWVSKHLIYTHGCGVVAASASRVTSDGRPIYEDGIDARPQLYVGTEQPGYAIVNTNQVEQACPNTEAEPYAGVAGVKLNSTVRRLAYALTLGEFNLFGSSLITDESRLIDVRDVRDRVSKVAPFLHLDADPYPVVSEGKVLWVIDAFTTTSRYPYAQQANTDNLSASSGLNHTFNYVRNSVKAVVDAYDGTVTLYVVDATDPIVLAWSSAFPGLFTPADQIPDSLRAHFRYPEDLFRVQTNLYGRYQFSDVDQFFNRDAAWSVAQAAPREPELSTGAGDATTVVDETAQANTGDVADANVARFEPYYTMFHSPEGDVDTGTFSLVRPFVPFSSDDTRKELRALMVVSSEPATYGQLKVYVYDGTLPAGPATVAAELSSNPTISPVVTLLDQRGSRVIFGQLQLVPVGKGLVWVRPLYVRPDDSGSKQVFVRRVLAWHDGEAVIGETLTEAINRLFPGANIDLGETVDTGIQDPGTTDPGTTDPGTTDPGTTDPGTTDPGSGVTDPAVLLEEAQSLFDEADAALRDGDLGAYQDKVSEAQDLIAQALVLLGA
;
A
#
# COMPACT_ATOMS: atom_id res chain seq x y z
N MET A 1 2.76 -60.63 -8.60
CA MET A 1 1.72 -60.26 -7.62
C MET A 1 0.37 -60.78 -8.13
N SER A 2 -0.46 -61.39 -7.29
CA SER A 2 -1.81 -61.79 -7.72
C SER A 2 -2.67 -60.57 -8.04
N LYS A 3 -3.60 -60.71 -8.99
CA LYS A 3 -4.53 -59.63 -9.39
C LYS A 3 -5.19 -58.97 -8.17
N GLY A 4 -5.56 -59.75 -7.15
CA GLY A 4 -6.18 -59.26 -5.92
C GLY A 4 -5.22 -58.31 -5.09
N ARG A 5 -3.90 -58.59 -5.01
CA ARG A 5 -2.94 -57.72 -4.33
C ARG A 5 -2.71 -56.41 -5.07
N ILE A 6 -2.77 -56.40 -6.39
CA ILE A 6 -2.66 -55.18 -7.20
C ILE A 6 -3.90 -54.31 -6.99
N ILE A 7 -5.09 -54.90 -6.98
CA ILE A 7 -6.36 -54.18 -6.71
C ILE A 7 -6.33 -53.57 -5.29
N LEU A 8 -5.89 -54.33 -4.31
CA LEU A 8 -5.79 -53.86 -2.92
C LEU A 8 -4.79 -52.67 -2.76
N LEU A 9 -3.64 -52.75 -3.45
CA LEU A 9 -2.65 -51.66 -3.48
C LEU A 9 -3.19 -50.42 -4.19
N VAL A 10 -3.94 -50.60 -5.28
CA VAL A 10 -4.58 -49.47 -5.98
C VAL A 10 -5.64 -48.81 -5.11
N ILE A 11 -6.48 -49.61 -4.44
CA ILE A 11 -7.49 -49.09 -3.52
C ILE A 11 -6.81 -48.36 -2.33
N ALA A 12 -5.76 -48.94 -1.75
CA ALA A 12 -5.00 -48.29 -0.69
C ALA A 12 -4.34 -46.99 -1.15
N ALA A 13 -3.76 -46.97 -2.34
CA ALA A 13 -3.18 -45.74 -2.93
C ALA A 13 -4.25 -44.67 -3.23
N LEU A 14 -5.42 -45.07 -3.72
CA LEU A 14 -6.56 -44.18 -3.92
C LEU A 14 -7.10 -43.61 -2.60
N LEU A 15 -7.12 -44.42 -1.56
CA LEU A 15 -7.58 -44.00 -0.21
C LEU A 15 -6.60 -43.04 0.41
N VAL A 16 -5.29 -43.27 0.30
CA VAL A 16 -4.24 -42.34 0.71
C VAL A 16 -4.34 -41.05 -0.08
N LEU A 17 -4.51 -41.11 -1.39
CA LEU A 17 -4.68 -39.94 -2.24
C LEU A 17 -5.95 -39.15 -1.85
N LEU A 18 -7.05 -39.83 -1.59
CA LEU A 18 -8.30 -39.20 -1.10
C LEU A 18 -8.09 -38.48 0.24
N VAL A 19 -7.42 -39.12 1.19
CA VAL A 19 -7.11 -38.51 2.51
C VAL A 19 -6.19 -37.30 2.35
N LEU A 20 -5.14 -37.41 1.54
CA LEU A 20 -4.22 -36.31 1.25
C LEU A 20 -4.89 -35.14 0.49
N SER A 21 -5.86 -35.45 -0.36
CA SER A 21 -6.60 -34.43 -1.12
C SER A 21 -7.86 -33.92 -0.39
N ALA A 22 -8.29 -34.57 0.70
CA ALA A 22 -9.55 -34.24 1.38
C ALA A 22 -9.60 -32.77 1.83
N ARG A 23 -8.51 -32.25 2.39
CA ARG A 23 -8.42 -30.83 2.82
C ARG A 23 -8.50 -29.88 1.62
N THR A 24 -7.84 -30.21 0.52
CA THR A 24 -7.85 -29.39 -0.70
C THR A 24 -9.24 -29.37 -1.33
N LEU A 25 -9.92 -30.52 -1.39
CA LEU A 25 -11.29 -30.63 -1.90
C LEU A 25 -12.29 -29.92 -0.99
N ALA A 26 -12.11 -30.04 0.33
CA ALA A 26 -12.91 -29.31 1.31
C ALA A 26 -12.73 -27.79 1.14
N GLY A 27 -11.49 -27.32 1.01
CA GLY A 27 -11.19 -25.91 0.77
C GLY A 27 -11.83 -25.36 -0.50
N PHE A 28 -11.74 -26.13 -1.61
CA PHE A 28 -12.42 -25.77 -2.85
C PHE A 28 -13.94 -25.66 -2.68
N TYR A 29 -14.56 -26.59 -1.94
CA TYR A 29 -15.99 -26.55 -1.68
C TYR A 29 -16.37 -25.38 -0.76
N VAL A 30 -15.56 -25.10 0.27
CA VAL A 30 -15.74 -23.95 1.16
C VAL A 30 -15.63 -22.63 0.36
N ASP A 31 -14.64 -22.50 -0.54
CA ASP A 31 -14.51 -21.33 -1.41
C ASP A 31 -15.76 -21.13 -2.28
N LEU A 32 -16.28 -22.19 -2.88
CA LEU A 32 -17.52 -22.11 -3.66
C LEU A 32 -18.70 -21.61 -2.81
N LEU A 33 -18.88 -22.17 -1.60
CA LEU A 33 -19.94 -21.75 -0.68
C LEU A 33 -19.78 -20.29 -0.26
N TRP A 34 -18.52 -19.86 -0.03
CA TRP A 34 -18.23 -18.48 0.34
C TRP A 34 -18.58 -17.50 -0.77
N PHE A 35 -18.15 -17.76 -2.01
CA PHE A 35 -18.51 -16.93 -3.17
C PHE A 35 -20.02 -16.86 -3.41
N ASP A 36 -20.73 -17.96 -3.21
CA ASP A 36 -22.20 -17.98 -3.26
C ASP A 36 -22.82 -17.13 -2.14
N SER A 37 -22.25 -17.15 -0.91
CA SER A 37 -22.74 -16.40 0.22
C SER A 37 -22.61 -14.89 0.08
N VAL A 38 -21.59 -14.42 -0.66
CA VAL A 38 -21.39 -12.99 -0.99
C VAL A 38 -21.98 -12.62 -2.37
N ASN A 39 -22.79 -13.51 -2.95
CA ASN A 39 -23.45 -13.32 -4.25
C ASN A 39 -22.48 -13.05 -5.42
N ARG A 40 -21.31 -13.72 -5.41
CA ARG A 40 -20.22 -13.58 -6.40
C ARG A 40 -19.80 -14.94 -7.02
N GLY A 41 -20.71 -15.92 -7.03
CA GLY A 41 -20.48 -17.23 -7.64
C GLY A 41 -20.06 -17.15 -9.11
N ASP A 42 -20.60 -16.19 -9.87
CA ASP A 42 -20.23 -15.99 -11.28
C ASP A 42 -18.75 -15.63 -11.46
N THR A 43 -18.19 -14.79 -10.58
CA THR A 43 -16.76 -14.44 -10.58
C THR A 43 -15.90 -15.68 -10.34
N PHE A 44 -16.24 -16.49 -9.32
CA PHE A 44 -15.53 -17.74 -9.04
C PHE A 44 -15.49 -18.66 -10.27
N TRP A 45 -16.65 -18.89 -10.91
CA TRP A 45 -16.73 -19.76 -12.09
C TRP A 45 -16.00 -19.19 -13.31
N ALA A 46 -16.01 -17.86 -13.51
CA ALA A 46 -15.31 -17.23 -14.61
C ALA A 46 -13.78 -17.40 -14.47
N VAL A 47 -13.25 -17.18 -13.27
CA VAL A 47 -11.82 -17.39 -12.97
C VAL A 47 -11.46 -18.87 -13.13
N LEU A 48 -12.25 -19.78 -12.54
CA LEU A 48 -11.99 -21.21 -12.60
C LEU A 48 -12.02 -21.75 -14.04
N LYS A 49 -13.04 -21.37 -14.83
CA LYS A 49 -13.14 -21.74 -16.25
C LYS A 49 -11.91 -21.26 -17.04
N SER A 50 -11.46 -20.03 -16.81
CA SER A 50 -10.27 -19.47 -17.47
C SER A 50 -9.01 -20.26 -17.12
N LYS A 51 -8.81 -20.58 -15.83
CA LYS A 51 -7.70 -21.40 -15.34
C LYS A 51 -7.70 -22.80 -15.93
N ILE A 52 -8.86 -23.49 -15.92
CA ILE A 52 -8.99 -24.83 -16.49
C ILE A 52 -8.77 -24.80 -18.00
N PHE A 53 -9.32 -23.81 -18.70
CA PHE A 53 -9.15 -23.66 -20.15
C PHE A 53 -7.67 -23.53 -20.52
N LEU A 54 -6.93 -22.62 -19.86
CA LEU A 54 -5.49 -22.43 -20.12
C LEU A 54 -4.72 -23.72 -19.81
N GLY A 55 -4.88 -24.29 -18.62
CA GLY A 55 -4.20 -25.51 -18.23
C GLY A 55 -4.47 -26.66 -19.22
N ALA A 56 -5.71 -26.81 -19.68
CA ALA A 56 -6.09 -27.85 -20.66
C ALA A 56 -5.48 -27.59 -22.05
N VAL A 57 -5.60 -26.35 -22.58
CA VAL A 57 -5.08 -26.00 -23.91
C VAL A 57 -3.59 -26.23 -24.00
N PHE A 58 -2.82 -25.71 -23.04
CA PHE A 58 -1.36 -25.81 -23.04
C PHE A 58 -0.88 -27.25 -22.74
N SER A 59 -1.52 -27.97 -21.79
CA SER A 59 -1.18 -29.36 -21.50
C SER A 59 -1.50 -30.32 -22.68
N VAL A 60 -2.68 -30.20 -23.26
CA VAL A 60 -3.08 -31.01 -24.40
C VAL A 60 -2.24 -30.65 -25.63
N GLY A 61 -2.01 -29.33 -25.89
CA GLY A 61 -1.16 -28.87 -26.98
C GLY A 61 0.25 -29.48 -26.91
N PHE A 62 0.91 -29.42 -25.76
CA PHE A 62 2.21 -30.06 -25.57
C PHE A 62 2.15 -31.57 -25.72
N ALA A 63 1.15 -32.24 -25.09
CA ALA A 63 1.02 -33.69 -25.15
C ALA A 63 0.81 -34.18 -26.58
N VAL A 64 0.01 -33.47 -27.38
CA VAL A 64 -0.23 -33.80 -28.79
C VAL A 64 1.03 -33.66 -29.63
N VAL A 65 1.72 -32.51 -29.52
CA VAL A 65 2.96 -32.23 -30.28
C VAL A 65 4.05 -33.23 -29.90
N SER A 66 4.27 -33.47 -28.61
CA SER A 66 5.27 -34.46 -28.16
C SER A 66 4.92 -35.88 -28.56
N PHE A 67 3.65 -36.30 -28.45
CA PHE A 67 3.21 -37.64 -28.86
C PHE A 67 3.39 -37.87 -30.38
N ILE A 68 3.04 -36.88 -31.21
CA ILE A 68 3.27 -36.91 -32.64
C ILE A 68 4.77 -37.03 -32.92
N SER A 69 5.59 -36.17 -32.31
CA SER A 69 7.03 -36.20 -32.55
C SER A 69 7.69 -37.51 -32.10
N LEU A 70 7.35 -38.04 -30.93
CA LEU A 70 7.86 -39.33 -30.45
C LEU A 70 7.38 -40.49 -31.31
N THR A 71 6.15 -40.42 -31.84
CA THR A 71 5.62 -41.45 -32.75
C THR A 71 6.31 -41.38 -34.11
N LEU A 72 6.60 -40.19 -34.63
CA LEU A 72 7.40 -40.03 -35.85
C LEU A 72 8.82 -40.52 -35.63
N ALA A 73 9.46 -40.23 -34.50
CA ALA A 73 10.81 -40.69 -34.18
C ALA A 73 10.91 -42.22 -34.13
N GLU A 74 9.84 -42.94 -33.68
CA GLU A 74 9.82 -44.38 -33.72
C GLU A 74 9.56 -44.91 -35.11
N ARG A 75 8.61 -44.34 -35.88
CA ARG A 75 8.34 -44.78 -37.27
C ARG A 75 9.56 -44.57 -38.19
N LEU A 76 10.40 -43.58 -37.88
CA LEU A 76 11.61 -43.27 -38.59
C LEU A 76 12.84 -44.01 -38.05
N ALA A 77 12.67 -44.95 -37.11
CA ALA A 77 13.73 -45.81 -36.59
C ALA A 77 14.35 -46.68 -37.69
N PRO A 78 15.67 -46.82 -37.75
CA PRO A 78 16.32 -47.72 -38.70
C PRO A 78 15.99 -49.19 -38.35
N ALA A 79 15.88 -50.02 -39.40
CA ALA A 79 15.65 -51.46 -39.23
C ALA A 79 16.91 -52.12 -38.63
N ASP A 80 18.12 -51.65 -38.99
CA ASP A 80 19.37 -52.21 -38.56
C ASP A 80 19.77 -51.67 -37.17
N LEU A 81 20.32 -52.58 -36.34
CA LEU A 81 20.87 -52.21 -35.04
C LEU A 81 22.21 -51.46 -35.24
N PRO A 82 22.54 -50.46 -34.42
CA PRO A 82 23.84 -49.79 -34.48
C PRO A 82 24.96 -50.80 -34.10
N GLU A 83 26.10 -50.67 -34.74
CA GLU A 83 27.29 -51.39 -34.37
C GLU A 83 28.03 -50.67 -33.25
N GLY A 84 28.56 -51.38 -32.22
CA GLY A 84 29.25 -50.80 -31.08
C GLY A 84 28.51 -50.81 -29.76
N PRO A 85 28.97 -50.06 -28.71
CA PRO A 85 28.41 -50.08 -27.34
C PRO A 85 26.93 -49.65 -27.28
N GLU A 86 26.52 -48.80 -28.17
CA GLU A 86 25.14 -48.30 -28.28
C GLU A 86 24.11 -49.40 -28.63
N ARG A 87 24.59 -50.52 -29.21
CA ARG A 87 23.77 -51.69 -29.52
C ARG A 87 23.06 -52.28 -28.29
N GLU A 88 23.80 -52.35 -27.19
CA GLU A 88 23.27 -52.89 -25.94
C GLU A 88 22.15 -52.01 -25.38
N VAL A 89 22.31 -50.71 -25.40
CA VAL A 89 21.30 -49.74 -24.96
C VAL A 89 20.03 -49.84 -25.79
N VAL A 90 20.15 -49.86 -27.14
CA VAL A 90 19.01 -49.97 -28.07
C VAL A 90 18.34 -51.34 -27.91
N GLN A 91 19.08 -52.46 -27.74
CA GLN A 91 18.54 -53.77 -27.51
C GLN A 91 17.78 -53.87 -26.18
N ARG A 92 18.39 -53.37 -25.07
CA ARG A 92 17.71 -53.33 -23.77
C ARG A 92 16.41 -52.50 -23.84
N TYR A 93 16.41 -51.34 -24.49
CA TYR A 93 15.23 -50.53 -24.71
C TYR A 93 14.15 -51.27 -25.48
N ARG A 94 14.51 -51.91 -26.63
CA ARG A 94 13.53 -52.71 -27.46
C ARG A 94 12.99 -53.91 -26.68
N MET A 95 13.80 -54.57 -25.83
CA MET A 95 13.33 -55.68 -25.00
C MET A 95 12.43 -55.20 -23.85
N PHE A 96 12.76 -54.11 -23.20
CA PHE A 96 12.00 -53.60 -22.04
C PHE A 96 10.63 -53.02 -22.45
N VAL A 97 10.57 -52.27 -23.53
CA VAL A 97 9.36 -51.57 -23.97
C VAL A 97 8.45 -52.43 -24.84
N GLY A 98 8.99 -53.28 -25.69
CA GLY A 98 8.31 -54.28 -26.48
C GLY A 98 7.04 -53.77 -27.17
N LYS A 99 5.91 -54.51 -27.04
CA LYS A 99 4.60 -54.15 -27.63
C LYS A 99 3.88 -52.96 -26.97
N ARG A 100 4.44 -52.39 -25.88
CA ARG A 100 3.83 -51.30 -25.08
C ARG A 100 4.35 -49.91 -25.42
N THR A 101 5.17 -49.76 -26.45
CA THR A 101 5.77 -48.46 -26.89
C THR A 101 4.73 -47.35 -27.03
N ARG A 102 3.55 -47.62 -27.58
CA ARG A 102 2.49 -46.61 -27.78
C ARG A 102 1.94 -46.08 -26.47
N ILE A 103 1.69 -46.99 -25.51
CA ILE A 103 1.17 -46.59 -24.19
C ILE A 103 2.21 -45.79 -23.43
N LEU A 104 3.48 -46.20 -23.48
CA LEU A 104 4.56 -45.50 -22.79
C LEU A 104 4.76 -44.06 -23.35
N ARG A 105 4.75 -43.91 -24.69
CA ARG A 105 4.82 -42.60 -25.33
C ARG A 105 3.66 -41.71 -24.96
N LEU A 106 2.44 -42.24 -24.97
CA LEU A 106 1.26 -41.53 -24.56
C LEU A 106 1.37 -41.08 -23.08
N ALA A 107 1.79 -41.97 -22.19
CA ALA A 107 1.96 -41.69 -20.79
C ALA A 107 3.03 -40.61 -20.58
N ILE A 108 4.19 -40.72 -21.23
CA ILE A 108 5.26 -39.71 -21.18
C ILE A 108 4.74 -38.36 -21.70
N SER A 109 4.04 -38.33 -22.84
CA SER A 109 3.51 -37.10 -23.42
C SER A 109 2.46 -36.43 -22.52
N ILE A 110 1.62 -37.21 -21.85
CA ILE A 110 0.63 -36.69 -20.89
C ILE A 110 1.33 -36.14 -19.65
N VAL A 111 2.27 -36.88 -19.06
CA VAL A 111 2.99 -36.43 -17.86
C VAL A 111 3.74 -35.13 -18.13
N PHE A 112 4.53 -35.10 -19.20
CA PHE A 112 5.25 -33.84 -19.56
C PHE A 112 4.25 -32.74 -20.00
N GLY A 113 3.14 -33.11 -20.66
CA GLY A 113 2.06 -32.18 -21.00
C GLY A 113 1.50 -31.47 -19.75
N LEU A 114 1.25 -32.23 -18.69
CA LEU A 114 0.81 -31.66 -17.41
C LEU A 114 1.91 -30.79 -16.75
N ILE A 115 3.15 -31.27 -16.72
CA ILE A 115 4.28 -30.52 -16.13
C ILE A 115 4.49 -29.18 -16.82
N VAL A 116 4.42 -29.12 -18.15
CA VAL A 116 4.70 -27.94 -18.97
C VAL A 116 3.47 -27.05 -19.14
N GLY A 117 2.26 -27.64 -19.17
CA GLY A 117 1.04 -26.89 -19.46
C GLY A 117 0.30 -26.37 -18.24
N VAL A 118 0.33 -27.09 -17.09
CA VAL A 118 -0.39 -26.65 -15.88
C VAL A 118 0.09 -25.27 -15.39
N PRO A 119 1.38 -24.92 -15.40
CA PRO A 119 1.82 -23.58 -15.01
C PRO A 119 1.20 -22.43 -15.81
N ALA A 120 0.70 -22.65 -17.02
CA ALA A 120 -0.02 -21.66 -17.82
C ALA A 120 -1.31 -21.15 -17.14
N ILE A 121 -1.82 -21.86 -16.14
CA ILE A 121 -2.95 -21.42 -15.30
C ILE A 121 -2.67 -20.05 -14.65
N ALA A 122 -1.41 -19.75 -14.34
CA ALA A 122 -1.02 -18.46 -13.73
C ALA A 122 -1.33 -17.25 -14.63
N GLN A 123 -1.41 -17.46 -15.95
CA GLN A 123 -1.64 -16.38 -16.93
C GLN A 123 -3.14 -16.07 -17.17
N TRP A 124 -4.01 -16.45 -16.25
CA TRP A 124 -5.46 -16.27 -16.42
C TRP A 124 -5.87 -14.78 -16.50
N GLN A 125 -5.16 -13.90 -15.82
CA GLN A 125 -5.39 -12.44 -15.87
C GLN A 125 -5.01 -11.88 -17.26
N ASP A 126 -3.81 -12.18 -17.74
CA ASP A 126 -3.36 -11.75 -19.07
C ASP A 126 -4.25 -12.30 -20.19
N TRP A 127 -4.74 -13.53 -20.04
CA TRP A 127 -5.72 -14.13 -20.95
C TRP A 127 -7.04 -13.36 -20.97
N LEU A 128 -7.59 -13.02 -19.81
CA LEU A 128 -8.86 -12.27 -19.73
C LEU A 128 -8.69 -10.85 -20.29
N LEU A 129 -7.61 -10.17 -19.95
CA LEU A 129 -7.29 -8.85 -20.48
C LEU A 129 -7.05 -8.87 -22.00
N PHE A 130 -6.34 -9.90 -22.51
CA PHE A 130 -6.16 -10.11 -23.95
C PHE A 130 -7.51 -10.22 -24.67
N ARG A 131 -8.43 -10.99 -24.09
CA ARG A 131 -9.74 -11.27 -24.70
C ARG A 131 -10.68 -10.06 -24.63
N HIS A 132 -10.60 -9.28 -23.58
CA HIS A 132 -11.47 -8.13 -23.30
C HIS A 132 -10.76 -6.78 -23.49
N SER A 133 -9.68 -6.74 -24.29
CA SER A 133 -8.86 -5.57 -24.52
C SER A 133 -9.68 -4.33 -24.93
N LYS A 134 -9.31 -3.19 -24.38
CA LYS A 134 -9.90 -1.87 -24.66
C LYS A 134 -8.85 -0.95 -25.31
N SER A 135 -9.31 0.07 -26.02
CA SER A 135 -8.43 1.11 -26.53
C SER A 135 -8.17 2.16 -25.44
N PHE A 136 -6.93 2.63 -25.35
CA PHE A 136 -6.56 3.82 -24.56
C PHE A 136 -6.84 5.12 -25.29
N GLY A 137 -7.17 5.07 -26.59
CA GLY A 137 -7.35 6.26 -27.41
C GLY A 137 -6.05 7.04 -27.71
N VAL A 138 -4.92 6.46 -27.32
CA VAL A 138 -3.58 7.04 -27.51
C VAL A 138 -2.70 6.04 -28.22
N SER A 139 -2.09 6.46 -29.33
CA SER A 139 -1.17 5.63 -30.10
C SER A 139 0.28 5.94 -29.76
N ASP A 140 1.08 4.88 -29.65
CA ASP A 140 2.53 4.99 -29.52
C ASP A 140 3.15 5.72 -30.72
N PRO A 141 3.99 6.73 -30.48
CA PRO A 141 4.56 7.55 -31.56
C PRO A 141 5.60 6.83 -32.43
N GLN A 142 6.12 5.65 -32.00
CA GLN A 142 7.13 4.91 -32.76
C GLN A 142 6.52 3.91 -33.74
N PHE A 143 5.48 3.19 -33.33
CA PHE A 143 4.86 2.13 -34.13
C PHE A 143 3.43 2.45 -34.58
N GLY A 144 2.84 3.54 -34.07
CA GLY A 144 1.47 3.97 -34.39
C GLY A 144 0.39 3.02 -33.84
N VAL A 145 0.72 2.24 -32.80
CA VAL A 145 -0.18 1.24 -32.23
C VAL A 145 -0.79 1.80 -30.94
N ASP A 146 -2.10 1.55 -30.72
CA ASP A 146 -2.79 1.96 -29.48
C ASP A 146 -2.12 1.36 -28.23
N ALA A 147 -2.03 2.15 -27.15
CA ALA A 147 -1.43 1.73 -25.89
C ALA A 147 -2.09 0.45 -25.34
N GLY A 148 -3.36 0.19 -25.64
CA GLY A 148 -4.06 -1.03 -25.27
C GLY A 148 -3.47 -2.32 -25.86
N PHE A 149 -2.73 -2.22 -26.97
CA PHE A 149 -1.98 -3.37 -27.47
C PHE A 149 -0.87 -3.78 -26.50
N TYR A 150 -0.12 -2.81 -25.99
CA TYR A 150 1.00 -3.02 -25.06
C TYR A 150 0.50 -3.55 -23.70
N VAL A 151 -0.60 -2.97 -23.20
CA VAL A 151 -1.15 -3.31 -21.89
C VAL A 151 -1.89 -4.65 -21.91
N PHE A 152 -2.73 -4.91 -22.92
CA PHE A 152 -3.65 -6.05 -22.91
C PHE A 152 -3.23 -7.21 -23.78
N ARG A 153 -2.57 -6.96 -24.91
CA ARG A 153 -2.32 -8.03 -25.89
C ARG A 153 -0.88 -8.51 -25.87
N LEU A 154 0.07 -7.61 -25.79
CA LEU A 154 1.50 -7.94 -25.84
C LEU A 154 1.90 -8.95 -24.75
N PRO A 155 1.49 -8.81 -23.45
CA PRO A 155 1.89 -9.73 -22.40
C PRO A 155 1.50 -11.19 -22.70
N PHE A 156 0.26 -11.42 -23.09
CA PHE A 156 -0.20 -12.77 -23.40
C PHE A 156 0.44 -13.33 -24.67
N LEU A 157 0.65 -12.51 -25.71
CA LEU A 157 1.33 -12.94 -26.91
C LEU A 157 2.79 -13.32 -26.65
N THR A 158 3.52 -12.53 -25.87
CA THR A 158 4.89 -12.84 -25.45
C THR A 158 4.92 -14.16 -24.66
N PHE A 159 4.03 -14.32 -23.69
CA PHE A 159 3.92 -15.59 -22.96
C PHE A 159 3.69 -16.79 -23.90
N VAL A 160 2.79 -16.71 -24.87
CA VAL A 160 2.50 -17.81 -25.82
C VAL A 160 3.73 -18.17 -26.63
N VAL A 161 4.48 -17.17 -27.12
CA VAL A 161 5.69 -17.38 -27.93
C VAL A 161 6.81 -17.98 -27.08
N ASP A 162 7.04 -17.46 -25.86
CA ASP A 162 8.05 -17.97 -24.93
C ASP A 162 7.72 -19.40 -24.50
N TRP A 163 6.45 -19.69 -24.18
CA TRP A 163 6.00 -21.01 -23.85
C TRP A 163 6.21 -21.97 -25.04
N ALA A 164 5.85 -21.56 -26.25
CA ALA A 164 6.01 -22.37 -27.45
C ALA A 164 7.49 -22.66 -27.73
N PHE A 165 8.39 -21.70 -27.51
CA PHE A 165 9.82 -21.87 -27.62
C PHE A 165 10.33 -22.91 -26.62
N ALA A 166 10.04 -22.73 -25.34
CA ALA A 166 10.46 -23.65 -24.27
C ALA A 166 9.87 -25.07 -24.48
N ALA A 167 8.60 -25.17 -24.84
CA ALA A 167 7.91 -26.42 -25.12
C ALA A 167 8.55 -27.15 -26.31
N LEU A 168 8.86 -26.43 -27.39
CA LEU A 168 9.50 -27.04 -28.57
C LEU A 168 10.94 -27.47 -28.30
N VAL A 169 11.71 -26.72 -27.49
CA VAL A 169 13.04 -27.15 -27.04
C VAL A 169 12.94 -28.47 -26.29
N LEU A 170 11.97 -28.61 -25.38
CA LEU A 170 11.79 -29.87 -24.65
C LEU A 170 11.35 -31.00 -25.57
N VAL A 171 10.47 -30.77 -26.56
CA VAL A 171 10.09 -31.74 -27.57
C VAL A 171 11.29 -32.17 -28.41
N ILE A 172 12.20 -31.23 -28.77
CA ILE A 172 13.46 -31.53 -29.48
C ILE A 172 14.34 -32.47 -28.66
N LEU A 173 14.52 -32.18 -27.36
CA LEU A 173 15.30 -33.01 -26.45
C LEU A 173 14.71 -34.42 -26.29
N MET A 174 13.40 -34.50 -26.07
CA MET A 174 12.70 -35.77 -25.96
C MET A 174 12.80 -36.57 -27.28
N THR A 175 12.68 -35.90 -28.42
CA THR A 175 12.79 -36.50 -29.74
C THR A 175 14.22 -36.98 -30.03
N ALA A 176 15.22 -36.19 -29.68
CA ALA A 176 16.62 -36.56 -29.78
C ALA A 176 16.95 -37.80 -28.93
N ALA A 177 16.48 -37.85 -27.69
CA ALA A 177 16.57 -38.99 -26.80
C ALA A 177 15.90 -40.24 -27.40
N MET A 178 14.70 -40.07 -27.98
CA MET A 178 13.98 -41.16 -28.65
C MET A 178 14.72 -41.65 -29.89
N HIS A 179 15.28 -40.77 -30.71
CA HIS A 179 16.13 -41.14 -31.86
C HIS A 179 17.42 -41.85 -31.41
N PHE A 180 18.00 -41.48 -30.28
CA PHE A 180 19.14 -42.19 -29.70
C PHE A 180 18.74 -43.60 -29.25
N LEU A 181 17.64 -43.72 -28.47
CA LEU A 181 17.12 -45.03 -28.00
C LEU A 181 16.71 -45.96 -29.13
N ASN A 182 16.29 -45.41 -30.26
CA ASN A 182 15.92 -46.19 -31.46
C ASN A 182 17.12 -46.49 -32.38
N GLY A 183 18.33 -45.95 -32.10
CA GLY A 183 19.53 -46.16 -32.90
C GLY A 183 19.65 -45.29 -34.15
N ALA A 184 18.80 -44.23 -34.26
CA ALA A 184 18.89 -43.30 -35.37
C ALA A 184 19.95 -42.19 -35.15
N VAL A 185 20.33 -41.93 -33.89
CA VAL A 185 21.49 -41.11 -33.49
C VAL A 185 22.56 -42.03 -32.96
N ARG A 186 23.76 -41.92 -33.52
CA ARG A 186 24.95 -42.79 -33.26
C ARG A 186 26.12 -41.90 -32.85
N VAL A 187 26.40 -41.76 -31.55
CA VAL A 187 27.35 -40.82 -31.03
C VAL A 187 28.82 -41.23 -31.33
N GLN A 188 29.10 -42.54 -31.33
CA GLN A 188 30.46 -43.10 -31.43
C GLN A 188 30.91 -43.53 -32.83
N MET A 189 30.04 -43.42 -33.87
CA MET A 189 30.43 -43.78 -35.24
C MET A 189 30.93 -42.59 -36.04
N PRO A 190 32.18 -42.57 -36.51
CA PRO A 190 32.68 -41.56 -37.42
C PRO A 190 32.01 -41.68 -38.81
N GLY A 191 31.42 -40.62 -39.32
CA GLY A 191 30.90 -40.49 -40.67
C GLY A 191 29.36 -40.53 -40.84
N GLN A 192 28.63 -41.28 -40.05
CA GLN A 192 27.13 -41.33 -40.11
C GLN A 192 26.53 -41.22 -38.72
N ARG A 193 26.70 -40.09 -38.09
CA ARG A 193 26.24 -39.87 -36.70
C ARG A 193 24.71 -39.79 -36.57
N ILE A 194 23.99 -39.47 -37.65
CA ILE A 194 22.50 -39.37 -37.67
C ILE A 194 21.96 -39.92 -38.96
N THR A 195 20.96 -40.83 -38.91
CA THR A 195 20.26 -41.35 -40.08
C THR A 195 19.61 -40.23 -40.89
N LYS A 196 19.37 -40.49 -42.22
CA LYS A 196 18.66 -39.54 -43.12
C LYS A 196 17.32 -39.13 -42.56
N SER A 197 16.52 -40.10 -42.11
CA SER A 197 15.18 -39.86 -41.56
C SER A 197 15.22 -39.07 -40.24
N GLY A 198 16.11 -39.42 -39.32
CA GLY A 198 16.31 -38.65 -38.05
C GLY A 198 16.74 -37.23 -38.33
N ARG A 199 17.62 -37.01 -39.32
CA ARG A 199 18.04 -35.70 -39.76
C ARG A 199 16.86 -34.85 -40.27
N VAL A 200 16.02 -35.41 -41.10
CA VAL A 200 14.81 -34.72 -41.65
C VAL A 200 13.90 -34.29 -40.51
N HIS A 201 13.60 -35.18 -39.58
CA HIS A 201 12.72 -34.88 -38.44
C HIS A 201 13.30 -33.74 -37.57
N MET A 202 14.56 -33.87 -37.17
CA MET A 202 15.23 -32.83 -36.35
C MET A 202 15.35 -31.49 -37.10
N SER A 203 15.60 -31.50 -38.43
CA SER A 203 15.62 -30.29 -39.26
C SER A 203 14.28 -29.55 -39.28
N ILE A 204 13.16 -30.29 -39.33
CA ILE A 204 11.82 -29.69 -39.25
C ILE A 204 11.61 -29.03 -37.87
N LEU A 205 11.97 -29.72 -36.79
CA LEU A 205 11.82 -29.16 -35.44
C LEU A 205 12.70 -27.91 -35.21
N PHE A 206 13.97 -27.93 -35.68
CA PHE A 206 14.84 -26.77 -35.61
C PHE A 206 14.35 -25.62 -36.51
N SER A 207 13.76 -25.91 -37.66
CA SER A 207 13.11 -24.90 -38.51
C SER A 207 11.94 -24.25 -37.80
N MET A 208 11.08 -25.04 -37.14
CA MET A 208 9.98 -24.50 -36.33
C MET A 208 10.48 -23.64 -35.19
N LEU A 209 11.56 -24.06 -34.49
CA LEU A 209 12.18 -23.31 -33.42
C LEU A 209 12.67 -21.93 -33.92
N ALA A 210 13.30 -21.90 -35.10
CA ALA A 210 13.78 -20.65 -35.69
C ALA A 210 12.62 -19.70 -36.11
N VAL A 211 11.48 -20.25 -36.56
CA VAL A 211 10.28 -19.46 -36.84
C VAL A 211 9.69 -18.86 -35.55
N ILE A 212 9.61 -19.65 -34.48
CA ILE A 212 9.14 -19.14 -33.17
C ILE A 212 10.09 -18.03 -32.68
N LYS A 213 11.41 -18.21 -32.84
CA LYS A 213 12.37 -17.16 -32.47
C LYS A 213 12.24 -15.89 -33.33
N ALA A 214 11.86 -16.00 -34.58
CA ALA A 214 11.54 -14.85 -35.41
C ALA A 214 10.29 -14.09 -34.90
N ALA A 215 9.27 -14.82 -34.43
CA ALA A 215 8.09 -14.25 -33.81
C ALA A 215 8.42 -13.56 -32.47
N ASP A 216 9.30 -14.15 -31.68
CA ASP A 216 9.80 -13.57 -30.45
C ASP A 216 10.54 -12.23 -30.72
N TYR A 217 11.46 -12.18 -31.66
CA TYR A 217 12.12 -10.90 -32.06
C TYR A 217 11.12 -9.86 -32.60
N TRP A 218 10.04 -10.33 -33.24
CA TRP A 218 9.01 -9.40 -33.71
C TRP A 218 8.24 -8.76 -32.54
N LEU A 219 7.95 -9.51 -31.45
CA LEU A 219 7.32 -8.96 -30.25
C LEU A 219 8.29 -8.07 -29.46
N GLN A 220 9.56 -8.45 -29.32
CA GLN A 220 10.61 -7.65 -28.65
C GLN A 220 10.75 -6.23 -29.23
N ARG A 221 10.38 -6.00 -30.49
CA ARG A 221 10.36 -4.66 -31.06
C ARG A 221 9.43 -3.71 -30.31
N PHE A 222 8.28 -4.21 -29.89
CA PHE A 222 7.30 -3.43 -29.13
C PHE A 222 7.73 -3.23 -27.67
N GLU A 223 8.45 -4.18 -27.11
CA GLU A 223 8.99 -4.07 -25.74
C GLU A 223 10.03 -2.94 -25.58
N LEU A 224 10.61 -2.46 -26.68
CA LEU A 224 11.51 -1.30 -26.64
C LEU A 224 10.82 -0.03 -26.09
N THR A 225 9.50 0.08 -26.18
CA THR A 225 8.77 1.25 -25.67
C THR A 225 8.75 1.36 -24.15
N VAL A 226 9.18 0.32 -23.45
CA VAL A 226 9.36 0.28 -21.98
C VAL A 226 10.81 0.03 -21.57
N SER A 227 11.76 0.29 -22.47
CA SER A 227 13.21 0.14 -22.21
C SER A 227 13.67 1.08 -21.11
N SER A 228 14.61 0.60 -20.27
CA SER A 228 15.26 1.38 -19.20
C SER A 228 16.71 1.80 -19.52
N ARG A 229 17.08 1.80 -20.79
CA ARG A 229 18.48 2.04 -21.24
C ARG A 229 18.90 3.51 -21.19
N GLY A 230 17.98 4.45 -21.32
CA GLY A 230 18.23 5.89 -21.45
C GLY A 230 18.26 6.66 -20.14
N VAL A 231 18.20 7.97 -20.24
CA VAL A 231 18.05 8.90 -19.12
C VAL A 231 16.63 8.80 -18.51
N VAL A 232 15.67 8.44 -19.34
CA VAL A 232 14.26 8.20 -19.01
C VAL A 232 13.86 6.84 -19.58
N GLN A 233 12.78 6.28 -19.08
CA GLN A 233 12.23 5.04 -19.62
C GLN A 233 11.50 5.27 -20.96
N GLY A 234 11.44 4.20 -21.75
CA GLY A 234 10.88 4.23 -23.10
C GLY A 234 11.92 3.94 -24.17
N ALA A 235 11.49 3.90 -25.43
CA ALA A 235 12.41 3.68 -26.53
C ALA A 235 13.33 4.91 -26.70
N THR A 236 14.63 4.72 -26.59
CA THR A 236 15.67 5.74 -26.69
C THR A 236 16.18 5.88 -28.12
N TYR A 237 17.06 6.86 -28.36
CA TYR A 237 17.77 6.96 -29.64
C TYR A 237 18.48 5.64 -29.97
N THR A 238 19.18 5.02 -29.01
CA THR A 238 19.88 3.74 -29.21
C THR A 238 18.89 2.63 -29.55
N ASP A 239 17.75 2.57 -28.87
CA ASP A 239 16.73 1.55 -29.15
C ASP A 239 16.18 1.68 -30.57
N VAL A 240 15.87 2.90 -31.01
CA VAL A 240 15.26 3.13 -32.32
C VAL A 240 16.29 3.05 -33.45
N LYS A 241 17.53 3.54 -33.26
CA LYS A 241 18.52 3.63 -34.33
C LYS A 241 19.52 2.45 -34.37
N ALA A 242 19.62 1.66 -33.31
CA ALA A 242 20.51 0.51 -33.27
C ALA A 242 19.77 -0.80 -32.94
N GLN A 243 19.00 -0.86 -31.84
CA GLN A 243 18.35 -2.10 -31.40
C GLN A 243 17.21 -2.54 -32.33
N LEU A 244 16.34 -1.63 -32.75
CA LEU A 244 15.23 -1.94 -33.65
C LEU A 244 15.69 -2.46 -35.02
N PRO A 245 16.69 -1.82 -35.71
CA PRO A 245 17.29 -2.41 -36.89
C PRO A 245 17.93 -3.79 -36.65
N ALA A 246 18.59 -3.99 -35.52
CA ALA A 246 19.18 -5.27 -35.14
C ALA A 246 18.10 -6.37 -34.99
N LEU A 247 16.98 -6.06 -34.31
CA LEU A 247 15.85 -6.99 -34.17
C LEU A 247 15.24 -7.34 -35.55
N ASN A 248 15.06 -6.33 -36.44
CA ASN A 248 14.56 -6.60 -37.79
C ASN A 248 15.53 -7.50 -38.59
N LEU A 249 16.85 -7.31 -38.45
CA LEU A 249 17.84 -8.19 -39.05
C LEU A 249 17.77 -9.60 -38.48
N LEU A 250 17.63 -9.72 -37.16
CA LEU A 250 17.51 -11.02 -36.47
C LEU A 250 16.26 -11.79 -36.88
N ILE A 251 15.14 -11.10 -37.12
CA ILE A 251 13.93 -11.72 -37.70
C ILE A 251 14.27 -12.35 -39.06
N LEU A 252 14.89 -11.59 -39.94
CA LEU A 252 15.23 -12.07 -41.30
C LEU A 252 16.20 -13.25 -41.24
N ILE A 253 17.24 -13.16 -40.40
CA ILE A 253 18.22 -14.25 -40.22
C ILE A 253 17.57 -15.50 -39.62
N SER A 254 16.69 -15.36 -38.63
CA SER A 254 15.96 -16.47 -38.03
C SER A 254 15.07 -17.18 -39.07
N LEU A 255 14.38 -16.43 -39.92
CA LEU A 255 13.60 -17.00 -41.03
C LEU A 255 14.53 -17.66 -42.08
N LEU A 256 15.68 -17.08 -42.37
CA LEU A 256 16.68 -17.67 -43.27
C LEU A 256 17.20 -18.99 -42.66
N VAL A 257 17.52 -19.02 -41.39
CA VAL A 257 17.95 -20.24 -40.69
C VAL A 257 16.87 -21.33 -40.78
N ALA A 258 15.59 -20.96 -40.60
CA ALA A 258 14.48 -21.88 -40.78
C ALA A 258 14.43 -22.49 -42.20
N VAL A 259 14.57 -21.65 -43.23
CA VAL A 259 14.60 -22.08 -44.63
C VAL A 259 15.83 -22.97 -44.89
N LEU A 260 17.01 -22.64 -44.36
CA LEU A 260 18.23 -23.44 -44.56
C LEU A 260 18.15 -24.81 -43.86
N PHE A 261 17.45 -24.95 -42.73
CA PHE A 261 17.18 -26.26 -42.14
C PHE A 261 16.27 -27.13 -43.07
N ILE A 262 15.28 -26.53 -43.69
CA ILE A 262 14.43 -27.25 -44.67
C ILE A 262 15.20 -27.56 -45.97
N ALA A 263 15.96 -26.63 -46.51
CA ALA A 263 16.79 -26.83 -47.71
C ALA A 263 17.90 -27.88 -47.47
N GLY A 264 18.47 -27.92 -46.25
CA GLY A 264 19.45 -28.91 -45.80
C GLY A 264 18.96 -30.36 -45.87
N ILE A 265 17.63 -30.58 -45.81
CA ILE A 265 17.01 -31.88 -46.03
C ILE A 265 17.32 -32.38 -47.42
N ARG A 266 17.23 -31.52 -48.44
CA ARG A 266 17.43 -31.89 -49.83
C ARG A 266 18.93 -31.98 -50.22
N TRP A 267 19.79 -31.10 -49.60
CA TRP A 267 21.22 -31.07 -49.87
C TRP A 267 22.04 -32.08 -49.06
N GLY A 268 21.40 -32.83 -48.17
CA GLY A 268 21.99 -33.98 -47.45
C GLY A 268 22.97 -33.64 -46.33
N GLY A 269 23.03 -32.38 -45.84
CA GLY A 269 24.02 -32.02 -44.83
C GLY A 269 23.51 -31.02 -43.78
N TRP A 270 24.05 -31.07 -42.59
CA TRP A 270 23.80 -30.11 -41.50
C TRP A 270 24.87 -29.01 -41.38
N ARG A 271 25.95 -29.09 -42.18
CA ARG A 271 27.04 -28.11 -42.13
C ARG A 271 26.53 -26.69 -42.37
N LEU A 272 25.72 -26.47 -43.39
CA LEU A 272 25.21 -25.17 -43.73
C LEU A 272 24.21 -24.64 -42.70
N PRO A 273 23.17 -25.40 -42.26
CA PRO A 273 22.29 -24.99 -41.19
C PRO A 273 23.02 -24.69 -39.87
N LEU A 274 23.95 -25.50 -39.44
CA LEU A 274 24.69 -25.28 -38.22
C LEU A 274 25.60 -24.04 -38.31
N LEU A 275 26.25 -23.83 -39.48
CA LEU A 275 27.02 -22.60 -39.71
C LEU A 275 26.15 -21.36 -39.68
N SER A 276 24.96 -21.43 -40.28
CA SER A 276 23.99 -20.30 -40.23
C SER A 276 23.49 -20.03 -38.83
N MET A 277 23.25 -21.05 -38.04
CA MET A 277 22.90 -20.91 -36.61
C MET A 277 24.05 -20.31 -35.79
N ALA A 278 25.29 -20.72 -36.03
CA ALA A 278 26.47 -20.12 -35.38
C ALA A 278 26.61 -18.65 -35.80
N LEU A 279 26.44 -18.35 -37.10
CA LEU A 279 26.43 -16.96 -37.60
C LEU A 279 25.30 -16.14 -37.00
N TRP A 280 24.07 -16.70 -36.91
CA TRP A 280 22.95 -16.06 -36.22
C TRP A 280 23.29 -15.74 -34.76
N ALA A 281 23.91 -16.66 -34.00
CA ALA A 281 24.33 -16.42 -32.63
C ALA A 281 25.36 -15.29 -32.54
N VAL A 282 26.34 -15.23 -33.44
CA VAL A 282 27.31 -14.13 -33.51
C VAL A 282 26.63 -12.81 -33.83
N VAL A 283 25.71 -12.79 -34.81
CA VAL A 283 24.95 -11.59 -35.15
C VAL A 283 24.03 -11.17 -34.00
N ALA A 284 23.43 -12.10 -33.29
CA ALA A 284 22.60 -11.78 -32.11
C ALA A 284 23.40 -11.07 -31.01
N VAL A 285 24.64 -11.51 -30.76
CA VAL A 285 25.53 -10.84 -29.80
C VAL A 285 26.04 -9.49 -30.35
N VAL A 286 26.54 -9.48 -31.57
CA VAL A 286 27.16 -8.26 -32.15
C VAL A 286 26.10 -7.17 -32.39
N ALA A 287 25.03 -7.49 -33.10
CA ALA A 287 24.01 -6.52 -33.46
C ALA A 287 23.01 -6.25 -32.29
N GLY A 288 22.75 -7.26 -31.46
CA GLY A 288 21.78 -7.15 -30.33
C GLY A 288 22.38 -6.58 -29.05
N ALA A 289 23.69 -6.67 -28.82
CA ALA A 289 24.32 -6.19 -27.60
C ALA A 289 25.48 -5.22 -27.85
N VAL A 290 26.50 -5.64 -28.64
CA VAL A 290 27.74 -4.83 -28.81
C VAL A 290 27.44 -3.53 -29.55
N TYR A 291 26.75 -3.59 -30.68
CA TYR A 291 26.48 -2.42 -31.51
C TYR A 291 25.63 -1.37 -30.78
N PRO A 292 24.52 -1.70 -30.12
CA PRO A 292 23.79 -0.73 -29.30
C PRO A 292 24.64 -0.13 -28.17
N ALA A 293 25.46 -0.92 -27.50
CA ALA A 293 26.35 -0.43 -26.44
C ALA A 293 27.39 0.58 -26.97
N VAL A 294 27.95 0.34 -28.17
CA VAL A 294 28.87 1.27 -28.84
C VAL A 294 28.16 2.57 -29.21
N ILE A 295 26.94 2.49 -29.77
CA ILE A 295 26.14 3.69 -30.10
C ILE A 295 25.82 4.47 -28.85
N GLN A 296 25.36 3.81 -27.77
CA GLN A 296 25.07 4.46 -26.51
C GLN A 296 26.27 5.21 -25.95
N ARG A 297 27.45 4.55 -25.89
CA ARG A 297 28.64 5.12 -25.26
C ARG A 297 29.31 6.23 -26.09
N PHE A 298 29.39 6.07 -27.39
CA PHE A 298 30.20 6.96 -28.25
C PHE A 298 29.36 7.97 -29.06
N VAL A 299 28.06 7.74 -29.25
CA VAL A 299 27.21 8.63 -30.05
C VAL A 299 26.19 9.35 -29.17
N VAL A 300 25.57 8.64 -28.22
CA VAL A 300 24.49 9.22 -27.43
C VAL A 300 25.05 9.95 -26.20
N GLN A 301 25.85 9.28 -25.37
CA GLN A 301 26.38 9.86 -24.12
C GLN A 301 27.07 11.23 -24.30
N PRO A 302 27.90 11.46 -25.31
CA PRO A 302 28.51 12.80 -25.55
C PRO A 302 27.52 13.87 -26.00
N ASN A 303 26.32 13.49 -26.49
CA ASN A 303 25.34 14.38 -27.11
C ASN A 303 23.92 14.06 -26.62
N VAL A 304 23.76 13.74 -25.33
CA VAL A 304 22.48 13.24 -24.77
C VAL A 304 21.33 14.21 -25.02
N THR A 305 21.50 15.50 -24.69
CA THR A 305 20.47 16.53 -24.83
C THR A 305 19.93 16.63 -26.26
N THR A 306 20.80 16.53 -27.26
CA THR A 306 20.37 16.62 -28.67
C THR A 306 19.80 15.33 -29.22
N ARG A 307 20.38 14.17 -28.81
CA ARG A 307 19.98 12.85 -29.33
C ARG A 307 18.75 12.30 -28.67
N GLU A 308 18.58 12.54 -27.37
CA GLU A 308 17.46 12.01 -26.59
C GLU A 308 16.28 12.99 -26.48
N ARG A 309 16.40 14.23 -27.00
CA ARG A 309 15.37 15.28 -26.88
C ARG A 309 13.96 14.81 -27.23
N ASP A 310 13.77 14.21 -28.40
CA ASP A 310 12.44 13.75 -28.84
C ASP A 310 11.91 12.59 -27.98
N TYR A 311 12.81 11.75 -27.48
CA TYR A 311 12.46 10.60 -26.65
C TYR A 311 12.13 11.03 -25.22
N ILE A 312 12.82 12.03 -24.68
CA ILE A 312 12.49 12.67 -23.41
C ILE A 312 11.12 13.34 -23.49
N ALA A 313 10.84 14.10 -24.56
CA ALA A 313 9.51 14.71 -24.75
C ALA A 313 8.38 13.67 -24.72
N ARG A 314 8.57 12.54 -25.44
CA ARG A 314 7.61 11.42 -25.43
C ARG A 314 7.43 10.81 -24.05
N ASN A 315 8.52 10.66 -23.28
CA ASN A 315 8.45 10.15 -21.91
C ASN A 315 7.71 11.11 -21.00
N VAL A 316 7.99 12.42 -21.06
CA VAL A 316 7.30 13.43 -20.23
C VAL A 316 5.79 13.39 -20.47
N GLU A 317 5.38 13.48 -21.74
CA GLU A 317 3.95 13.44 -22.11
C GLU A 317 3.27 12.13 -21.70
N ALA A 318 3.93 10.99 -21.95
CA ALA A 318 3.40 9.68 -21.60
C ALA A 318 3.29 9.50 -20.08
N THR A 319 4.28 9.97 -19.31
CA THR A 319 4.30 9.87 -17.84
C THR A 319 3.23 10.75 -17.22
N GLN A 320 3.12 12.01 -17.64
CA GLN A 320 2.07 12.91 -17.17
C GLN A 320 0.68 12.27 -17.35
N ARG A 321 0.41 11.78 -18.56
CA ARG A 321 -0.87 11.11 -18.85
C ARG A 321 -1.05 9.81 -18.06
N ALA A 322 -0.03 8.98 -17.98
CA ALA A 322 -0.10 7.68 -17.30
C ALA A 322 -0.34 7.80 -15.78
N MET A 323 0.18 8.86 -15.16
CA MET A 323 0.06 9.13 -13.72
C MET A 323 -1.08 10.12 -13.37
N GLY A 324 -1.87 10.58 -14.37
CA GLY A 324 -2.94 11.55 -14.14
C GLY A 324 -2.45 12.94 -13.77
N LEU A 325 -1.28 13.34 -14.30
CA LEU A 325 -0.63 14.62 -14.06
C LEU A 325 -0.77 15.60 -15.24
N ASP A 326 -1.47 15.21 -16.29
CA ASP A 326 -1.63 15.98 -17.53
C ASP A 326 -2.66 17.12 -17.40
N ASN A 327 -3.47 17.13 -16.34
CA ASN A 327 -4.52 18.13 -16.07
C ASN A 327 -4.30 18.92 -14.77
N VAL A 328 -3.08 19.01 -14.27
CA VAL A 328 -2.76 19.78 -13.07
C VAL A 328 -2.96 21.28 -13.33
N GLN A 329 -3.79 21.93 -12.51
CA GLN A 329 -4.02 23.37 -12.59
C GLN A 329 -2.91 24.09 -11.82
N VAL A 330 -2.20 24.99 -12.50
CA VAL A 330 -1.12 25.79 -11.91
C VAL A 330 -1.62 27.20 -11.62
N VAL A 331 -1.46 27.64 -10.38
CA VAL A 331 -1.85 28.93 -9.85
C VAL A 331 -0.60 29.63 -9.34
N ASN A 332 -0.23 30.76 -9.92
CA ASN A 332 0.93 31.54 -9.48
C ASN A 332 0.52 32.52 -8.40
N LEU A 333 1.20 32.48 -7.27
CA LEU A 333 0.96 33.36 -6.11
C LEU A 333 2.22 34.16 -5.80
N THR A 334 2.01 35.36 -5.25
CA THR A 334 3.06 36.13 -4.58
C THR A 334 2.72 36.14 -3.10
N ALA A 335 3.63 35.63 -2.28
CA ALA A 335 3.45 35.68 -0.84
C ALA A 335 3.55 37.14 -0.35
N GLU A 336 2.59 37.54 0.45
CA GLU A 336 2.56 38.83 1.14
C GLU A 336 2.47 38.56 2.65
N GLU A 337 2.89 39.51 3.47
CA GLU A 337 2.71 39.41 4.93
C GLU A 337 1.22 39.46 5.26
N ALA A 338 0.75 38.51 6.10
CA ALA A 338 -0.62 38.54 6.61
C ALA A 338 -0.77 39.65 7.66
N THR A 339 -1.89 40.34 7.64
CA THR A 339 -2.22 41.39 8.61
C THR A 339 -3.27 40.94 9.61
N ALA A 340 -3.43 41.64 10.72
CA ALA A 340 -4.50 41.43 11.68
C ALA A 340 -5.91 41.56 11.05
N ALA A 341 -6.06 42.27 9.94
CA ALA A 341 -7.31 42.35 9.17
C ALA A 341 -7.55 41.08 8.37
N ASP A 342 -6.51 40.51 7.76
CA ASP A 342 -6.60 39.26 7.03
C ASP A 342 -6.94 38.10 7.99
N VAL A 343 -6.37 38.09 9.20
CA VAL A 343 -6.72 37.13 10.25
C VAL A 343 -8.21 37.20 10.62
N LYS A 344 -8.75 38.41 10.78
CA LYS A 344 -10.19 38.60 11.05
C LYS A 344 -11.08 38.11 9.90
N ALA A 345 -10.60 38.22 8.68
CA ALA A 345 -11.31 37.71 7.50
C ALA A 345 -11.15 36.19 7.33
N SER A 346 -10.18 35.57 7.99
CA SER A 346 -9.84 34.15 7.86
C SER A 346 -10.13 33.34 9.14
N VAL A 347 -11.16 33.71 9.88
CA VAL A 347 -11.57 33.00 11.12
C VAL A 347 -11.98 31.56 10.80
N VAL A 348 -12.71 31.34 9.68
CA VAL A 348 -13.15 30.00 9.28
C VAL A 348 -11.96 29.08 8.92
N PRO A 349 -11.01 29.47 8.04
CA PRO A 349 -9.81 28.68 7.79
C PRO A 349 -9.01 28.36 9.05
N LEU A 350 -8.86 29.31 9.95
CA LEU A 350 -8.13 29.11 11.20
C LEU A 350 -8.88 28.17 12.15
N SER A 351 -10.22 28.26 12.25
CA SER A 351 -11.03 27.35 13.08
C SER A 351 -11.10 25.92 12.54
N ASP A 352 -10.85 25.72 11.24
CA ASP A 352 -10.77 24.40 10.61
C ASP A 352 -9.38 23.76 10.76
N THR A 353 -8.42 24.45 11.36
CA THR A 353 -7.09 23.90 11.61
C THR A 353 -7.18 22.71 12.57
N ARG A 354 -6.65 21.58 12.15
CA ARG A 354 -6.69 20.35 12.94
C ARG A 354 -5.76 20.43 14.15
N LEU A 355 -6.31 20.24 15.34
CA LEU A 355 -5.56 20.19 16.61
C LEU A 355 -5.24 18.75 17.03
N LEU A 356 -6.02 17.77 16.57
CA LEU A 356 -5.82 16.37 16.90
C LEU A 356 -5.12 15.66 15.72
N ASP A 357 -4.02 14.98 15.98
CA ASP A 357 -3.25 14.19 15.02
C ASP A 357 -3.66 12.71 15.12
N VAL A 358 -3.96 12.07 13.99
CA VAL A 358 -4.41 10.67 13.96
C VAL A 358 -3.42 9.70 14.61
N THR A 359 -2.12 9.91 14.37
CA THR A 359 -1.06 9.06 14.89
C THR A 359 -0.99 9.11 16.41
N GLU A 360 -1.06 10.34 16.98
CA GLU A 360 -0.88 10.56 18.41
C GLU A 360 -2.17 10.30 19.20
N MET A 361 -3.34 10.55 18.61
CA MET A 361 -4.63 10.39 19.28
C MET A 361 -5.18 8.96 19.28
N LYS A 362 -4.69 8.06 18.45
CA LYS A 362 -5.15 6.66 18.37
C LYS A 362 -5.15 5.98 19.73
N ASP A 363 -4.04 6.06 20.47
CA ASP A 363 -3.92 5.45 21.81
C ASP A 363 -4.87 6.11 22.83
N ARG A 364 -5.09 7.41 22.67
CA ARG A 364 -6.04 8.15 23.52
C ARG A 364 -7.48 7.71 23.26
N PHE A 365 -7.89 7.58 22.01
CA PHE A 365 -9.21 7.06 21.65
C PHE A 365 -9.41 5.63 22.18
N ALA A 366 -8.38 4.78 22.05
CA ALA A 366 -8.40 3.43 22.60
C ALA A 366 -8.55 3.42 24.13
N LEU A 367 -7.96 4.37 24.84
CA LEU A 367 -8.10 4.51 26.29
C LEU A 367 -9.50 4.98 26.70
N ASP A 368 -9.99 6.05 26.05
CA ASP A 368 -11.27 6.67 26.43
C ASP A 368 -12.46 5.80 26.07
N GLN A 369 -12.38 5.06 24.96
CA GLN A 369 -13.45 4.27 24.37
C GLN A 369 -13.30 2.76 24.55
N GLY A 370 -12.17 2.31 25.10
CA GLY A 370 -11.87 0.91 25.38
C GLY A 370 -12.44 0.42 26.72
N GLN A 371 -13.76 0.57 26.94
CA GLN A 371 -14.43 0.15 28.19
C GLN A 371 -14.23 -1.34 28.50
N PHE A 372 -14.00 -2.17 27.47
CA PHE A 372 -13.81 -3.61 27.59
C PHE A 372 -12.55 -4.04 26.84
N ALA A 373 -11.74 -4.91 27.45
CA ALA A 373 -10.49 -5.39 26.85
C ALA A 373 -10.67 -6.15 25.53
N PHE A 374 -11.86 -6.66 25.26
CA PHE A 374 -12.22 -7.36 24.01
C PHE A 374 -12.67 -6.43 22.87
N TYR A 375 -12.56 -5.12 23.05
CA TYR A 375 -12.68 -4.13 21.96
C TYR A 375 -11.39 -3.34 21.84
N SER A 376 -11.01 -3.03 20.59
CA SER A 376 -9.86 -2.19 20.24
C SER A 376 -10.23 -1.15 19.20
N ILE A 377 -9.47 -0.08 19.19
CA ILE A 377 -9.40 0.88 18.08
C ILE A 377 -8.08 0.63 17.38
N ASN A 378 -8.14 0.07 16.18
CA ASN A 378 -6.97 -0.35 15.42
C ASN A 378 -6.45 0.76 14.53
N ASP A 379 -7.35 1.65 14.10
CA ASP A 379 -7.03 2.80 13.26
C ASP A 379 -7.87 4.01 13.61
N LEU A 380 -7.40 5.19 13.21
CA LEU A 380 -8.05 6.48 13.43
C LEU A 380 -7.94 7.31 12.16
N ASP A 381 -9.07 7.66 11.59
CA ASP A 381 -9.18 8.35 10.32
C ASP A 381 -9.65 9.78 10.48
N VAL A 382 -9.35 10.63 9.50
CA VAL A 382 -9.96 11.95 9.36
C VAL A 382 -10.93 11.91 8.18
N ASP A 383 -12.16 12.35 8.44
CA ASP A 383 -13.19 12.50 7.43
C ASP A 383 -13.94 13.83 7.69
N ARG A 384 -15.03 14.06 7.00
CA ARG A 384 -15.90 15.23 7.16
C ARG A 384 -17.33 14.81 7.39
N TYR A 385 -17.93 15.40 8.40
CA TYR A 385 -19.35 15.19 8.73
C TYR A 385 -20.04 16.53 8.94
N ASP A 386 -21.35 16.56 8.67
CA ASP A 386 -22.18 17.69 9.04
C ASP A 386 -22.50 17.56 10.54
N VAL A 387 -21.96 18.48 11.32
CA VAL A 387 -22.24 18.60 12.74
C VAL A 387 -22.83 19.98 12.98
N ASP A 388 -24.04 20.03 13.50
CA ASP A 388 -24.77 21.26 13.77
C ASP A 388 -24.99 22.18 12.53
N GLY A 389 -25.09 21.57 11.33
CA GLY A 389 -25.31 22.29 10.07
C GLY A 389 -24.06 22.86 9.42
N ARG A 390 -22.88 22.48 9.90
CA ARG A 390 -21.58 22.82 9.30
C ARG A 390 -20.78 21.55 9.03
N VAL A 391 -20.27 21.44 7.81
CA VAL A 391 -19.31 20.38 7.47
C VAL A 391 -17.97 20.70 8.13
N GLN A 392 -17.48 19.81 8.98
CA GLN A 392 -16.22 19.96 9.70
C GLN A 392 -15.39 18.67 9.69
N GLN A 393 -14.10 18.82 9.91
CA GLN A 393 -13.21 17.67 10.04
C GLN A 393 -13.53 16.90 11.32
N THR A 394 -13.73 15.59 11.15
CA THR A 394 -14.10 14.68 12.23
C THR A 394 -13.13 13.51 12.21
N MET A 395 -12.56 13.20 13.36
CA MET A 395 -11.80 11.97 13.57
C MET A 395 -12.78 10.81 13.77
N VAL A 396 -12.59 9.73 13.05
CA VAL A 396 -13.51 8.58 13.05
C VAL A 396 -12.72 7.29 13.28
N ALA A 397 -13.21 6.43 14.16
CA ALA A 397 -12.61 5.12 14.43
C ALA A 397 -13.68 4.06 14.64
N ALA A 398 -13.47 2.86 14.13
CA ALA A 398 -14.30 1.70 14.44
C ALA A 398 -13.82 1.02 15.72
N ARG A 399 -14.76 0.65 16.58
CA ARG A 399 -14.47 -0.15 17.77
C ARG A 399 -14.58 -1.63 17.41
N GLU A 400 -13.46 -2.21 17.01
CA GLU A 400 -13.37 -3.58 16.50
C GLU A 400 -13.21 -4.63 17.63
N LEU A 401 -13.46 -5.90 17.31
CA LEU A 401 -13.26 -6.99 18.24
C LEU A 401 -11.76 -7.25 18.42
N ASN A 402 -11.30 -7.29 19.68
CA ASN A 402 -9.96 -7.71 20.06
C ASN A 402 -9.99 -9.14 20.62
N PRO A 403 -9.60 -10.16 19.83
CA PRO A 403 -9.62 -11.54 20.28
C PRO A 403 -8.68 -11.83 21.47
N ASP A 404 -7.64 -11.02 21.63
CA ASP A 404 -6.69 -11.17 22.73
C ASP A 404 -7.23 -10.68 24.06
N GLY A 405 -8.17 -9.76 24.05
CA GLY A 405 -8.87 -9.26 25.22
C GLY A 405 -10.06 -10.12 25.69
N ILE A 406 -10.43 -11.18 24.97
CA ILE A 406 -11.54 -12.06 25.36
C ILE A 406 -11.21 -12.78 26.68
N PRO A 407 -12.07 -12.66 27.73
CA PRO A 407 -11.76 -13.14 29.06
C PRO A 407 -11.46 -14.65 29.12
N ASN A 408 -12.31 -15.48 28.56
CA ASN A 408 -12.16 -16.94 28.53
C ASN A 408 -11.96 -17.38 27.07
N LYS A 409 -10.72 -17.60 26.65
CA LYS A 409 -10.36 -17.91 25.24
C LYS A 409 -10.78 -19.34 24.83
N THR A 410 -11.99 -19.80 25.21
CA THR A 410 -12.56 -21.05 24.72
C THR A 410 -13.03 -20.92 23.29
N TRP A 411 -13.25 -22.05 22.61
CA TRP A 411 -13.80 -22.03 21.24
C TRP A 411 -15.18 -21.36 21.20
N VAL A 412 -16.05 -21.63 22.18
CA VAL A 412 -17.39 -21.01 22.30
C VAL A 412 -17.27 -19.51 22.47
N SER A 413 -16.41 -19.05 23.39
CA SER A 413 -16.21 -17.61 23.60
C SER A 413 -15.73 -16.90 22.35
N LYS A 414 -14.71 -17.44 21.67
CA LYS A 414 -14.10 -16.80 20.51
C LYS A 414 -14.99 -16.76 19.27
N HIS A 415 -15.86 -17.77 19.11
CA HIS A 415 -16.56 -17.93 17.83
C HIS A 415 -18.09 -17.80 17.91
N LEU A 416 -18.69 -17.93 19.11
CA LEU A 416 -20.14 -17.91 19.30
C LEU A 416 -20.62 -16.76 20.21
N ILE A 417 -19.78 -16.27 21.13
CA ILE A 417 -20.14 -15.21 22.08
C ILE A 417 -19.59 -13.86 21.63
N TYR A 418 -18.26 -13.73 21.51
CA TYR A 418 -17.60 -12.51 21.10
C TYR A 418 -17.40 -12.54 19.59
N THR A 419 -18.47 -12.20 18.86
CA THR A 419 -18.55 -12.39 17.41
C THR A 419 -18.32 -11.12 16.61
N HIS A 420 -18.49 -9.94 17.20
CA HIS A 420 -18.50 -8.65 16.51
C HIS A 420 -17.86 -7.53 17.33
N GLY A 421 -17.39 -6.50 16.66
CA GLY A 421 -17.03 -5.20 17.22
C GLY A 421 -18.28 -4.35 17.51
N CYS A 422 -18.09 -3.08 17.94
CA CYS A 422 -19.18 -2.32 18.54
C CYS A 422 -19.18 -0.84 18.22
N GLY A 423 -19.67 -0.51 17.06
CA GLY A 423 -19.95 0.87 16.63
C GLY A 423 -18.73 1.66 16.20
N VAL A 424 -18.99 2.90 15.83
CA VAL A 424 -18.01 3.90 15.44
C VAL A 424 -17.95 4.97 16.51
N VAL A 425 -16.77 5.51 16.72
CA VAL A 425 -16.51 6.66 17.59
C VAL A 425 -16.06 7.81 16.73
N ALA A 426 -16.62 8.98 16.98
CA ALA A 426 -16.24 10.20 16.28
C ALA A 426 -15.90 11.33 17.26
N ALA A 427 -14.96 12.18 16.90
CA ALA A 427 -14.60 13.37 17.64
C ALA A 427 -14.24 14.52 16.69
N SER A 428 -14.47 15.76 17.12
CA SER A 428 -13.98 16.91 16.36
C SER A 428 -12.48 16.87 16.19
N ALA A 429 -11.96 17.13 15.00
CA ALA A 429 -10.52 17.17 14.73
C ALA A 429 -9.87 18.52 15.10
N SER A 430 -10.64 19.60 15.14
CA SER A 430 -10.18 20.97 15.38
C SER A 430 -10.56 21.53 16.76
N ARG A 431 -11.33 20.79 17.56
CA ARG A 431 -11.82 21.24 18.87
C ARG A 431 -11.39 20.27 19.97
N VAL A 432 -11.03 20.84 21.11
CA VAL A 432 -10.56 20.10 22.30
C VAL A 432 -11.23 20.64 23.56
N THR A 433 -11.29 19.82 24.60
CA THR A 433 -11.67 20.29 25.94
C THR A 433 -10.58 21.22 26.51
N SER A 434 -10.92 21.97 27.57
CA SER A 434 -9.97 22.87 28.22
C SER A 434 -8.70 22.18 28.76
N ASP A 435 -8.77 20.87 29.03
CA ASP A 435 -7.64 20.04 29.44
C ASP A 435 -6.93 19.33 28.26
N GLY A 436 -7.32 19.62 27.00
CA GLY A 436 -6.68 19.13 25.77
C GLY A 436 -7.08 17.70 25.35
N ARG A 437 -8.29 17.25 25.73
CA ARG A 437 -8.84 15.94 25.32
C ARG A 437 -9.72 16.05 24.08
N PRO A 438 -9.92 14.96 23.34
CA PRO A 438 -10.92 14.91 22.26
C PRO A 438 -12.32 15.21 22.77
N ILE A 439 -13.10 15.94 21.97
CA ILE A 439 -14.55 16.12 22.16
C ILE A 439 -15.25 15.10 21.29
N TYR A 440 -15.83 14.09 21.92
CA TYR A 440 -16.57 13.06 21.21
C TYR A 440 -17.92 13.59 20.78
N GLU A 441 -18.26 13.32 19.53
CA GLU A 441 -19.51 13.78 18.92
C GLU A 441 -20.62 12.73 19.14
N ASP A 442 -21.76 13.19 19.65
CA ASP A 442 -23.00 12.40 19.72
C ASP A 442 -23.78 12.66 18.43
N GLY A 443 -24.36 11.62 17.80
CA GLY A 443 -25.24 11.80 16.65
C GLY A 443 -24.75 11.23 15.32
N ILE A 444 -23.62 10.55 15.30
CA ILE A 444 -23.22 9.68 14.19
C ILE A 444 -23.77 8.27 14.46
N ASP A 445 -25.11 8.16 14.39
CA ASP A 445 -25.80 6.93 14.71
C ASP A 445 -25.72 5.91 13.57
N ALA A 446 -25.22 4.72 13.89
CA ALA A 446 -25.18 3.58 12.99
C ALA A 446 -25.47 2.29 13.75
N ARG A 447 -25.86 1.25 13.00
CA ARG A 447 -25.96 -0.09 13.58
C ARG A 447 -24.62 -0.50 14.21
N PRO A 448 -24.61 -0.87 15.51
CA PRO A 448 -23.35 -0.98 16.24
C PRO A 448 -22.57 -2.28 15.97
N GLN A 449 -23.21 -3.39 15.54
CA GLN A 449 -22.53 -4.67 15.39
C GLN A 449 -21.63 -4.67 14.12
N LEU A 450 -20.32 -4.90 14.32
CA LEU A 450 -19.32 -4.94 13.26
C LEU A 450 -18.76 -6.37 13.16
N TYR A 451 -19.28 -7.18 12.23
CA TYR A 451 -18.80 -8.56 12.00
C TYR A 451 -17.59 -8.62 11.08
N VAL A 452 -17.37 -7.59 10.28
CA VAL A 452 -16.25 -7.46 9.32
C VAL A 452 -15.51 -6.16 9.62
N GLY A 453 -14.18 -6.20 9.67
CA GLY A 453 -13.33 -5.08 10.04
C GLY A 453 -11.91 -5.21 9.49
N THR A 454 -11.00 -4.35 9.95
CA THR A 454 -9.61 -4.27 9.41
C THR A 454 -8.67 -5.31 10.02
N GLU A 455 -8.91 -5.72 11.26
CA GLU A 455 -8.08 -6.70 11.97
C GLU A 455 -8.95 -7.78 12.64
N GLN A 456 -9.90 -8.34 11.90
CA GLN A 456 -10.79 -9.38 12.43
C GLN A 456 -10.39 -10.78 11.94
N PRO A 457 -9.51 -11.48 12.68
CA PRO A 457 -9.02 -12.79 12.25
C PRO A 457 -10.06 -13.88 12.41
N GLY A 458 -9.90 -14.95 11.65
CA GLY A 458 -10.66 -16.18 11.80
C GLY A 458 -12.11 -16.08 11.32
N TYR A 459 -13.02 -16.69 12.09
CA TYR A 459 -14.43 -16.79 11.73
C TYR A 459 -15.33 -16.56 12.96
N ALA A 460 -16.57 -16.16 12.71
CA ALA A 460 -17.66 -16.09 13.69
C ALA A 460 -18.82 -16.99 13.27
N ILE A 461 -19.53 -17.56 14.25
CA ILE A 461 -20.75 -18.34 13.99
C ILE A 461 -21.90 -17.63 14.69
N VAL A 462 -22.82 -17.15 13.89
CA VAL A 462 -24.00 -16.39 14.32
C VAL A 462 -25.28 -17.25 14.25
N ASN A 463 -26.34 -16.81 14.88
CA ASN A 463 -27.61 -17.53 14.98
C ASN A 463 -27.46 -18.95 15.53
N THR A 464 -26.72 -19.07 16.62
CA THR A 464 -26.52 -20.32 17.37
C THR A 464 -27.49 -20.39 18.55
N ASN A 465 -27.47 -21.50 19.28
CA ASN A 465 -28.16 -21.58 20.57
C ASN A 465 -27.47 -20.81 21.70
N GLN A 466 -26.27 -20.25 21.42
CA GLN A 466 -25.55 -19.35 22.31
C GLN A 466 -25.89 -17.90 21.98
N VAL A 467 -26.18 -17.11 23.00
CA VAL A 467 -26.41 -15.67 22.81
C VAL A 467 -25.06 -14.96 22.59
N GLU A 468 -25.02 -14.08 21.61
CA GLU A 468 -23.86 -13.23 21.31
C GLU A 468 -23.71 -12.13 22.38
N GLN A 469 -22.48 -11.64 22.57
CA GLN A 469 -22.21 -10.50 23.45
C GLN A 469 -22.85 -9.23 22.89
N ALA A 470 -23.74 -8.61 23.67
CA ALA A 470 -24.34 -7.33 23.28
C ALA A 470 -23.30 -6.19 23.30
N CYS A 471 -23.55 -5.18 22.48
CA CYS A 471 -22.83 -3.92 22.57
C CYS A 471 -23.15 -3.17 23.88
N PRO A 472 -22.26 -2.32 24.40
CA PRO A 472 -22.57 -1.49 25.57
C PRO A 472 -23.88 -0.72 25.40
N ASN A 473 -24.70 -0.72 26.45
CA ASN A 473 -26.00 -0.04 26.49
C ASN A 473 -27.04 -0.50 25.45
N THR A 474 -26.85 -1.69 24.85
CA THR A 474 -27.81 -2.31 23.93
C THR A 474 -28.23 -3.69 24.41
N GLU A 475 -29.36 -4.19 23.91
CA GLU A 475 -29.76 -5.59 24.10
C GLU A 475 -29.12 -6.48 23.03
N ALA A 476 -28.90 -7.76 23.36
CA ALA A 476 -28.39 -8.72 22.40
C ALA A 476 -29.47 -9.04 21.35
N GLU A 477 -29.21 -8.73 20.10
CA GLU A 477 -30.09 -9.02 18.98
C GLU A 477 -29.54 -10.17 18.14
N PRO A 478 -30.42 -11.11 17.68
CA PRO A 478 -30.00 -12.13 16.74
C PRO A 478 -29.50 -11.51 15.43
N TYR A 479 -28.45 -12.08 14.83
CA TYR A 479 -27.95 -11.64 13.53
C TYR A 479 -29.03 -11.75 12.44
N ALA A 480 -29.41 -10.63 11.84
CA ALA A 480 -30.44 -10.52 10.80
C ALA A 480 -29.85 -10.36 9.38
N GLY A 481 -28.51 -10.32 9.25
CA GLY A 481 -27.81 -10.15 7.98
C GLY A 481 -27.86 -11.36 7.06
N VAL A 482 -27.45 -11.16 5.83
CA VAL A 482 -27.44 -12.19 4.79
C VAL A 482 -26.09 -12.90 4.67
N ALA A 483 -25.02 -12.34 5.18
CA ALA A 483 -23.69 -12.90 5.06
C ALA A 483 -23.49 -14.20 5.81
N GLY A 484 -22.43 -14.89 5.43
CA GLY A 484 -22.03 -16.14 6.02
C GLY A 484 -22.73 -17.35 5.39
N VAL A 485 -22.03 -18.46 5.45
CA VAL A 485 -22.50 -19.75 4.91
C VAL A 485 -23.36 -20.47 5.92
N LYS A 486 -24.59 -20.83 5.55
CA LYS A 486 -25.47 -21.64 6.41
C LYS A 486 -24.85 -23.02 6.69
N LEU A 487 -24.79 -23.40 7.96
CA LEU A 487 -24.28 -24.68 8.44
C LEU A 487 -25.36 -25.79 8.53
N ASN A 488 -26.29 -25.78 7.60
CA ASN A 488 -27.50 -26.61 7.59
C ASN A 488 -27.28 -28.04 7.09
N SER A 489 -26.03 -28.47 6.85
CA SER A 489 -25.75 -29.85 6.47
C SER A 489 -24.44 -30.35 7.06
N THR A 490 -24.43 -31.67 7.40
CA THR A 490 -23.25 -32.38 7.91
C THR A 490 -22.04 -32.23 6.97
N VAL A 491 -22.27 -32.21 5.64
CA VAL A 491 -21.21 -32.06 4.64
C VAL A 491 -20.55 -30.68 4.73
N ARG A 492 -21.33 -29.61 4.89
CA ARG A 492 -20.81 -28.24 5.04
C ARG A 492 -20.01 -28.11 6.34
N ARG A 493 -20.56 -28.59 7.46
CA ARG A 493 -19.87 -28.59 8.78
C ARG A 493 -18.55 -29.35 8.71
N LEU A 494 -18.53 -30.53 8.07
CA LEU A 494 -17.32 -31.34 7.88
C LEU A 494 -16.31 -30.63 6.95
N ALA A 495 -16.76 -30.02 5.87
CA ALA A 495 -15.87 -29.28 4.97
C ALA A 495 -15.18 -28.11 5.66
N TYR A 496 -15.92 -27.32 6.44
CA TYR A 496 -15.34 -26.25 7.24
C TYR A 496 -14.42 -26.80 8.35
N ALA A 497 -14.81 -27.88 9.02
CA ALA A 497 -13.98 -28.53 10.03
C ALA A 497 -12.61 -28.97 9.47
N LEU A 498 -12.60 -29.57 8.27
CA LEU A 498 -11.37 -29.99 7.60
C LEU A 498 -10.53 -28.81 7.10
N THR A 499 -11.18 -27.77 6.59
CA THR A 499 -10.49 -26.58 6.04
C THR A 499 -9.84 -25.76 7.13
N LEU A 500 -10.59 -25.46 8.20
CA LEU A 500 -10.14 -24.66 9.34
C LEU A 500 -9.33 -25.48 10.38
N GLY A 501 -9.40 -26.81 10.32
CA GLY A 501 -8.77 -27.70 11.31
C GLY A 501 -9.49 -27.74 12.65
N GLU A 502 -10.80 -27.35 12.67
CA GLU A 502 -11.58 -27.14 13.90
C GLU A 502 -12.79 -28.09 13.96
N PHE A 503 -12.61 -29.22 14.66
CA PHE A 503 -13.62 -30.26 14.73
C PHE A 503 -14.83 -29.91 15.61
N ASN A 504 -14.76 -28.87 16.44
CA ASN A 504 -15.92 -28.37 17.18
C ASN A 504 -17.07 -27.95 16.25
N LEU A 505 -16.77 -27.49 15.03
CA LEU A 505 -17.77 -27.19 13.99
C LEU A 505 -18.66 -28.39 13.64
N PHE A 506 -18.11 -29.59 13.72
CA PHE A 506 -18.84 -30.82 13.44
C PHE A 506 -19.56 -31.40 14.66
N GLY A 507 -18.96 -31.27 15.85
CA GLY A 507 -19.42 -31.94 17.08
C GLY A 507 -20.30 -31.10 18.00
N SER A 508 -20.37 -29.76 17.81
CA SER A 508 -21.10 -28.89 18.75
C SER A 508 -22.62 -28.95 18.56
N SER A 509 -23.35 -29.16 19.65
CA SER A 509 -24.83 -29.06 19.69
C SER A 509 -25.35 -27.61 19.72
N LEU A 510 -24.44 -26.61 19.87
CA LEU A 510 -24.80 -25.19 19.84
C LEU A 510 -25.07 -24.71 18.42
N ILE A 511 -24.51 -25.39 17.41
CA ILE A 511 -24.72 -25.04 16.02
C ILE A 511 -26.03 -25.66 15.51
N THR A 512 -26.92 -24.82 15.00
CA THR A 512 -28.22 -25.19 14.43
C THR A 512 -28.19 -25.18 12.90
N ASP A 513 -29.30 -25.55 12.26
CA ASP A 513 -29.42 -25.45 10.79
C ASP A 513 -29.62 -24.01 10.29
N GLU A 514 -29.99 -23.08 11.18
CA GLU A 514 -30.04 -21.65 10.90
C GLU A 514 -28.72 -20.93 11.15
N SER A 515 -27.77 -21.59 11.85
CA SER A 515 -26.47 -21.00 12.12
C SER A 515 -25.69 -20.70 10.83
N ARG A 516 -25.02 -19.55 10.83
CA ARG A 516 -24.19 -19.11 9.70
C ARG A 516 -22.75 -18.92 10.18
N LEU A 517 -21.83 -19.35 9.36
CA LEU A 517 -20.39 -19.12 9.56
C LEU A 517 -19.95 -17.94 8.68
N ILE A 518 -19.48 -16.88 9.31
CA ILE A 518 -18.91 -15.70 8.66
C ILE A 518 -17.39 -15.86 8.73
N ASP A 519 -16.77 -16.09 7.59
CA ASP A 519 -15.32 -16.16 7.40
C ASP A 519 -14.81 -15.04 6.49
N VAL A 520 -13.49 -14.94 6.34
CA VAL A 520 -12.83 -13.85 5.61
C VAL A 520 -13.35 -12.50 6.12
N ARG A 521 -13.16 -12.28 7.42
CA ARG A 521 -13.71 -11.13 8.14
C ARG A 521 -12.86 -9.87 7.99
N ASP A 522 -11.59 -10.01 7.62
CA ASP A 522 -10.77 -8.88 7.21
C ASP A 522 -11.28 -8.29 5.90
N VAL A 523 -11.44 -6.95 5.87
CA VAL A 523 -12.05 -6.24 4.74
C VAL A 523 -11.19 -6.30 3.49
N ARG A 524 -9.85 -6.19 3.62
CA ARG A 524 -8.91 -6.25 2.50
C ARG A 524 -8.83 -7.64 1.91
N ASP A 525 -8.74 -8.67 2.77
CA ASP A 525 -8.75 -10.06 2.35
C ASP A 525 -10.05 -10.40 1.61
N ARG A 526 -11.19 -9.89 2.12
CA ARG A 526 -12.51 -10.06 1.53
C ARG A 526 -12.59 -9.48 0.13
N VAL A 527 -12.17 -8.23 -0.07
CA VAL A 527 -12.14 -7.57 -1.38
C VAL A 527 -11.12 -8.25 -2.31
N SER A 528 -9.91 -8.57 -1.82
CA SER A 528 -8.88 -9.28 -2.58
C SER A 528 -9.36 -10.64 -3.07
N LYS A 529 -10.17 -11.35 -2.28
CA LYS A 529 -10.76 -12.64 -2.68
C LYS A 529 -11.82 -12.47 -3.77
N VAL A 530 -12.63 -11.40 -3.72
CA VAL A 530 -13.65 -11.08 -4.74
C VAL A 530 -13.01 -10.58 -6.03
N ALA A 531 -12.01 -9.70 -5.94
CA ALA A 531 -11.38 -9.04 -7.09
C ALA A 531 -9.83 -9.10 -6.99
N PRO A 532 -9.21 -10.29 -7.14
CA PRO A 532 -7.78 -10.50 -6.94
C PRO A 532 -6.89 -9.86 -8.02
N PHE A 533 -7.45 -9.08 -8.90
CA PHE A 533 -6.79 -8.34 -9.97
C PHE A 533 -6.76 -6.83 -9.71
N LEU A 534 -7.35 -6.36 -8.62
CA LEU A 534 -7.25 -4.98 -8.15
C LEU A 534 -6.13 -4.87 -7.10
N HIS A 535 -5.46 -3.74 -7.09
CA HIS A 535 -4.46 -3.39 -6.09
C HIS A 535 -5.11 -2.49 -5.04
N LEU A 536 -5.15 -2.95 -3.78
CA LEU A 536 -5.90 -2.28 -2.71
C LEU A 536 -4.99 -1.35 -1.92
N ASP A 537 -5.51 -0.18 -1.54
CA ASP A 537 -4.85 0.72 -0.59
C ASP A 537 -4.56 0.01 0.73
N ALA A 538 -3.54 0.50 1.43
CA ALA A 538 -3.17 -0.03 2.74
C ALA A 538 -4.17 0.34 3.83
N ASP A 539 -4.92 1.43 3.64
CA ASP A 539 -5.71 2.14 4.63
C ASP A 539 -7.22 2.09 4.32
N PRO A 540 -7.94 1.02 4.72
CA PRO A 540 -9.40 0.99 4.70
C PRO A 540 -9.96 1.91 5.77
N TYR A 541 -10.88 2.79 5.43
CA TYR A 541 -11.48 3.73 6.38
C TYR A 541 -12.99 3.49 6.60
N PRO A 542 -13.49 3.70 7.85
CA PRO A 542 -14.90 3.55 8.15
C PRO A 542 -15.68 4.79 7.77
N VAL A 543 -16.85 4.60 7.18
CA VAL A 543 -17.81 5.66 6.83
C VAL A 543 -19.16 5.30 7.42
N VAL A 544 -19.83 6.26 8.05
CA VAL A 544 -21.23 6.12 8.46
C VAL A 544 -22.14 6.73 7.40
N SER A 545 -22.94 5.91 6.76
CA SER A 545 -23.89 6.33 5.72
C SER A 545 -25.20 5.57 5.87
N GLU A 546 -26.33 6.27 5.86
CA GLU A 546 -27.68 5.70 5.94
C GLU A 546 -27.87 4.75 7.16
N GLY A 547 -27.27 5.09 8.31
CA GLY A 547 -27.36 4.30 9.53
C GLY A 547 -26.56 2.98 9.51
N LYS A 548 -25.60 2.85 8.60
CA LYS A 548 -24.69 1.73 8.46
C LYS A 548 -23.24 2.15 8.61
N VAL A 549 -22.41 1.27 9.13
CA VAL A 549 -20.97 1.39 9.05
C VAL A 549 -20.49 0.66 7.80
N LEU A 550 -19.82 1.38 6.93
CA LEU A 550 -19.28 0.91 5.67
C LEU A 550 -17.76 1.10 5.68
N TRP A 551 -17.01 0.05 5.34
CA TRP A 551 -15.59 0.17 5.08
C TRP A 551 -15.37 0.55 3.62
N VAL A 552 -14.63 1.61 3.39
CA VAL A 552 -14.24 2.05 2.04
C VAL A 552 -12.76 1.76 1.85
N ILE A 553 -12.42 1.12 0.74
CA ILE A 553 -11.06 0.78 0.35
C ILE A 553 -10.82 1.31 -1.06
N ASP A 554 -9.77 2.09 -1.23
CA ASP A 554 -9.31 2.48 -2.54
C ASP A 554 -8.72 1.29 -3.30
N ALA A 555 -9.10 1.15 -4.56
CA ALA A 555 -8.65 0.06 -5.38
C ALA A 555 -8.13 0.56 -6.72
N PHE A 556 -6.86 0.26 -6.97
CA PHE A 556 -6.11 0.76 -8.10
C PHE A 556 -6.07 -0.23 -9.24
N THR A 557 -6.06 0.31 -10.46
CA THR A 557 -5.68 -0.39 -11.68
C THR A 557 -4.29 0.08 -12.10
N THR A 558 -3.38 -0.85 -12.35
CA THR A 558 -2.00 -0.56 -12.69
C THR A 558 -1.50 -1.38 -13.86
N THR A 559 -0.48 -0.91 -14.55
CA THR A 559 0.34 -1.71 -15.47
C THR A 559 1.77 -1.17 -15.52
N SER A 560 2.74 -2.05 -15.77
CA SER A 560 4.14 -1.69 -16.06
C SER A 560 4.44 -1.59 -17.56
N ARG A 561 3.40 -1.60 -18.40
CA ARG A 561 3.53 -1.73 -19.88
C ARG A 561 2.95 -0.56 -20.67
N TYR A 562 2.70 0.56 -20.01
CA TYR A 562 2.28 1.77 -20.74
C TYR A 562 3.48 2.33 -21.52
N PRO A 563 3.36 2.50 -22.86
CA PRO A 563 4.50 2.87 -23.69
C PRO A 563 5.06 4.24 -23.32
N TYR A 564 6.38 4.35 -23.22
CA TYR A 564 7.16 5.54 -22.89
C TYR A 564 7.00 6.10 -21.48
N ALA A 565 6.06 5.66 -20.69
CA ALA A 565 5.88 6.22 -19.34
C ALA A 565 7.00 5.76 -18.38
N GLN A 566 7.41 6.68 -17.51
CA GLN A 566 8.36 6.42 -16.43
C GLN A 566 7.74 5.52 -15.38
N GLN A 567 8.51 4.61 -14.82
CA GLN A 567 8.10 3.86 -13.63
C GLN A 567 7.83 4.81 -12.47
N ALA A 568 6.79 4.49 -11.72
CA ALA A 568 6.43 5.22 -10.51
C ALA A 568 7.56 5.16 -9.47
N ASN A 569 7.73 6.25 -8.74
CA ASN A 569 8.53 6.24 -7.53
C ASN A 569 7.61 5.83 -6.36
N THR A 570 7.82 4.64 -5.85
CA THR A 570 7.04 4.04 -4.75
C THR A 570 7.77 4.11 -3.41
N ASP A 571 8.82 4.92 -3.32
CA ASP A 571 9.55 5.15 -2.08
C ASP A 571 8.62 5.72 -1.00
N ASN A 572 8.79 5.26 0.23
CA ASN A 572 7.98 5.62 1.40
C ASN A 572 6.51 5.14 1.36
N LEU A 573 6.15 4.23 0.46
CA LEU A 573 4.87 3.52 0.57
C LEU A 573 4.98 2.39 1.58
N SER A 574 3.89 2.15 2.31
CA SER A 574 3.77 1.00 3.21
C SER A 574 3.99 -0.32 2.46
N ALA A 575 4.61 -1.30 3.11
CA ALA A 575 4.75 -2.65 2.55
C ALA A 575 3.40 -3.32 2.25
N SER A 576 2.34 -2.91 2.93
CA SER A 576 0.96 -3.38 2.72
C SER A 576 0.23 -2.62 1.60
N SER A 577 0.80 -1.52 1.09
CA SER A 577 0.19 -0.75 0.00
C SER A 577 0.09 -1.57 -1.28
N GLY A 578 -1.08 -1.56 -1.91
CA GLY A 578 -1.29 -2.13 -3.23
C GLY A 578 -0.48 -1.46 -4.34
N LEU A 579 0.07 -0.26 -4.08
CA LEU A 579 0.95 0.45 -5.01
C LEU A 579 2.45 0.17 -4.76
N ASN A 580 2.81 -0.61 -3.74
CA ASN A 580 4.21 -0.97 -3.49
C ASN A 580 4.69 -2.10 -4.41
N HIS A 581 4.67 -1.83 -5.72
CA HIS A 581 5.20 -2.70 -6.77
C HIS A 581 5.58 -1.87 -8.00
N THR A 582 6.22 -2.47 -8.98
CA THR A 582 6.65 -1.78 -10.21
C THR A 582 5.48 -1.56 -11.16
N PHE A 583 5.16 -0.31 -11.46
CA PHE A 583 4.19 0.09 -12.48
C PHE A 583 4.58 1.42 -13.13
N ASN A 584 4.02 1.70 -14.29
CA ASN A 584 4.19 2.97 -15.02
C ASN A 584 2.86 3.58 -15.52
N TYR A 585 1.74 3.06 -15.02
CA TYR A 585 0.39 3.60 -15.20
C TYR A 585 -0.43 3.27 -13.97
N VAL A 586 -1.21 4.21 -13.48
CA VAL A 586 -2.10 4.01 -12.33
C VAL A 586 -3.37 4.86 -12.45
N ARG A 587 -4.49 4.29 -12.01
CA ARG A 587 -5.75 5.02 -11.76
C ARG A 587 -6.40 4.50 -10.48
N ASN A 588 -6.98 5.39 -9.70
CA ASN A 588 -7.93 5.04 -8.65
C ASN A 588 -9.31 4.85 -9.29
N SER A 589 -9.51 3.72 -9.94
CA SER A 589 -10.70 3.50 -10.76
C SER A 589 -11.87 2.94 -9.99
N VAL A 590 -11.61 2.35 -8.80
CA VAL A 590 -12.62 1.63 -8.03
C VAL A 590 -12.57 2.02 -6.56
N LYS A 591 -13.73 2.27 -5.96
CA LYS A 591 -13.94 2.27 -4.52
C LYS A 591 -14.62 0.96 -4.14
N ALA A 592 -13.92 0.12 -3.37
CA ALA A 592 -14.51 -1.07 -2.81
C ALA A 592 -15.18 -0.73 -1.47
N VAL A 593 -16.45 -1.03 -1.36
CA VAL A 593 -17.26 -0.73 -0.16
C VAL A 593 -17.74 -2.03 0.44
N VAL A 594 -17.47 -2.22 1.73
CA VAL A 594 -17.85 -3.42 2.48
C VAL A 594 -18.75 -3.02 3.64
N ASP A 595 -19.96 -3.55 3.69
CA ASP A 595 -20.85 -3.37 4.83
C ASP A 595 -20.29 -4.11 6.05
N ALA A 596 -20.02 -3.39 7.14
CA ALA A 596 -19.39 -3.94 8.34
C ALA A 596 -20.26 -4.97 9.08
N TYR A 597 -21.59 -4.91 8.90
CA TYR A 597 -22.54 -5.83 9.51
C TYR A 597 -22.71 -7.12 8.70
N ASP A 598 -23.05 -7.00 7.41
CA ASP A 598 -23.38 -8.17 6.60
C ASP A 598 -22.25 -8.61 5.64
N GLY A 599 -21.15 -7.86 5.57
CA GLY A 599 -19.98 -8.18 4.77
C GLY A 599 -20.20 -8.16 3.26
N THR A 600 -21.28 -7.53 2.78
CA THR A 600 -21.53 -7.35 1.35
C THR A 600 -20.43 -6.48 0.72
N VAL A 601 -19.88 -6.93 -0.40
CA VAL A 601 -18.84 -6.21 -1.15
C VAL A 601 -19.44 -5.58 -2.40
N THR A 602 -19.34 -4.27 -2.51
CA THR A 602 -19.75 -3.49 -3.70
C THR A 602 -18.53 -2.77 -4.27
N LEU A 603 -18.27 -2.97 -5.56
CA LEU A 603 -17.15 -2.33 -6.27
C LEU A 603 -17.70 -1.21 -7.15
N TYR A 604 -17.59 0.03 -6.70
CA TYR A 604 -18.03 1.20 -7.46
C TYR A 604 -16.94 1.68 -8.41
N VAL A 605 -17.28 1.81 -9.69
CA VAL A 605 -16.37 2.41 -10.68
C VAL A 605 -16.46 3.93 -10.56
N VAL A 606 -15.41 4.56 -10.09
CA VAL A 606 -15.34 6.02 -9.94
C VAL A 606 -14.63 6.71 -11.11
N ASP A 607 -13.75 6.01 -11.81
CA ASP A 607 -13.19 6.45 -13.10
C ASP A 607 -13.64 5.52 -14.24
N ALA A 608 -14.75 5.87 -14.87
CA ALA A 608 -15.30 5.12 -16.00
C ALA A 608 -14.53 5.34 -17.31
N THR A 609 -13.48 6.15 -17.31
CA THR A 609 -12.64 6.41 -18.50
C THR A 609 -11.42 5.48 -18.56
N ASP A 610 -11.06 4.85 -17.45
CA ASP A 610 -9.92 3.94 -17.38
C ASP A 610 -10.13 2.65 -18.21
N PRO A 611 -9.32 2.40 -19.25
CA PRO A 611 -9.46 1.21 -20.07
C PRO A 611 -9.24 -0.11 -19.33
N ILE A 612 -8.47 -0.11 -18.24
CA ILE A 612 -8.18 -1.33 -17.48
C ILE A 612 -9.43 -1.77 -16.68
N VAL A 613 -10.08 -0.85 -15.98
CA VAL A 613 -11.34 -1.18 -15.30
C VAL A 613 -12.44 -1.56 -16.28
N LEU A 614 -12.52 -0.91 -17.45
CA LEU A 614 -13.45 -1.27 -18.52
C LEU A 614 -13.18 -2.68 -19.10
N ALA A 615 -11.92 -3.10 -19.17
CA ALA A 615 -11.56 -4.45 -19.58
C ALA A 615 -12.03 -5.48 -18.53
N TRP A 616 -11.79 -5.22 -17.26
CA TRP A 616 -12.25 -6.06 -16.15
C TRP A 616 -13.78 -6.11 -16.05
N SER A 617 -14.47 -4.98 -16.21
CA SER A 617 -15.93 -4.92 -16.24
C SER A 617 -16.52 -5.78 -17.37
N SER A 618 -15.83 -5.83 -18.52
CA SER A 618 -16.21 -6.68 -19.64
C SER A 618 -15.91 -8.17 -19.38
N ALA A 619 -14.86 -8.46 -18.61
CA ALA A 619 -14.49 -9.84 -18.25
C ALA A 619 -15.39 -10.42 -17.15
N PHE A 620 -15.89 -9.58 -16.26
CA PHE A 620 -16.75 -9.93 -15.12
C PHE A 620 -18.04 -9.11 -15.13
N PRO A 621 -19.01 -9.41 -15.99
CA PRO A 621 -20.29 -8.70 -16.04
C PRO A 621 -21.02 -8.76 -14.70
N GLY A 622 -21.47 -7.61 -14.17
CA GLY A 622 -22.21 -7.51 -12.90
C GLY A 622 -21.33 -7.50 -11.63
N LEU A 623 -20.00 -7.56 -11.77
CA LEU A 623 -19.11 -7.42 -10.64
C LEU A 623 -18.99 -5.95 -10.17
N PHE A 624 -18.95 -5.03 -11.10
CA PHE A 624 -18.78 -3.60 -10.86
C PHE A 624 -20.13 -2.85 -10.91
N THR A 625 -20.26 -1.88 -10.05
CA THR A 625 -21.41 -0.98 -9.97
C THR A 625 -21.02 0.40 -10.52
N PRO A 626 -21.79 0.98 -11.45
CA PRO A 626 -21.50 2.29 -12.02
C PRO A 626 -21.56 3.43 -10.99
N ALA A 627 -20.82 4.52 -11.25
CA ALA A 627 -20.72 5.68 -10.36
C ALA A 627 -22.07 6.39 -10.08
N ASP A 628 -23.02 6.35 -11.01
CA ASP A 628 -24.34 6.94 -10.88
C ASP A 628 -25.25 6.21 -9.86
N GLN A 629 -24.84 5.03 -9.42
CA GLN A 629 -25.52 4.26 -8.38
C GLN A 629 -24.89 4.41 -6.98
N ILE A 630 -23.89 5.25 -6.83
CA ILE A 630 -23.31 5.56 -5.52
C ILE A 630 -24.28 6.47 -4.77
N PRO A 631 -24.72 6.09 -3.55
CA PRO A 631 -25.53 6.99 -2.70
C PRO A 631 -24.78 8.32 -2.45
N ASP A 632 -25.49 9.44 -2.51
CA ASP A 632 -24.86 10.75 -2.31
C ASP A 632 -24.26 10.87 -0.91
N SER A 633 -24.92 10.29 0.11
CA SER A 633 -24.42 10.21 1.49
C SER A 633 -23.08 9.47 1.59
N LEU A 634 -22.88 8.44 0.80
CA LEU A 634 -21.60 7.71 0.75
C LEU A 634 -20.55 8.46 -0.10
N ARG A 635 -20.97 9.02 -1.24
CA ARG A 635 -20.10 9.78 -2.15
C ARG A 635 -19.47 10.99 -1.44
N ALA A 636 -20.20 11.62 -0.53
CA ALA A 636 -19.72 12.75 0.26
C ALA A 636 -18.51 12.40 1.14
N HIS A 637 -18.29 11.14 1.44
CA HIS A 637 -17.17 10.65 2.28
C HIS A 637 -16.02 10.02 1.50
N PHE A 638 -16.07 9.99 0.16
CA PHE A 638 -14.93 9.47 -0.62
C PHE A 638 -13.73 10.41 -0.48
N ARG A 639 -12.59 9.84 -0.06
CA ARG A 639 -11.31 10.53 0.06
C ARG A 639 -10.45 10.23 -1.18
N TYR A 640 -9.61 11.18 -1.58
CA TYR A 640 -8.57 10.89 -2.56
C TYR A 640 -7.45 10.08 -1.89
N PRO A 641 -6.98 8.95 -2.48
CA PRO A 641 -6.06 8.07 -1.78
C PRO A 641 -4.69 8.69 -1.57
N GLU A 642 -4.19 8.61 -0.35
CA GLU A 642 -2.91 9.19 0.07
C GLU A 642 -1.73 8.57 -0.67
N ASP A 643 -1.69 7.26 -0.82
CA ASP A 643 -0.61 6.54 -1.52
C ASP A 643 -0.50 6.95 -2.99
N LEU A 644 -1.62 7.14 -3.68
CA LEU A 644 -1.61 7.65 -5.05
C LEU A 644 -1.08 9.08 -5.12
N PHE A 645 -1.50 9.94 -4.19
CA PHE A 645 -1.03 11.32 -4.12
C PHE A 645 0.48 11.41 -3.79
N ARG A 646 1.00 10.48 -2.97
CA ARG A 646 2.45 10.35 -2.73
C ARG A 646 3.20 10.04 -4.01
N VAL A 647 2.74 9.05 -4.79
CA VAL A 647 3.34 8.68 -6.08
C VAL A 647 3.31 9.85 -7.06
N GLN A 648 2.17 10.52 -7.17
CA GLN A 648 1.99 11.67 -8.07
C GLN A 648 2.91 12.82 -7.70
N THR A 649 2.98 13.18 -6.41
CA THR A 649 3.83 14.27 -5.93
C THR A 649 5.33 13.94 -6.02
N ASN A 650 5.72 12.69 -5.78
CA ASN A 650 7.12 12.25 -5.97
C ASN A 650 7.60 12.41 -7.41
N LEU A 651 6.70 12.25 -8.40
CA LEU A 651 7.01 12.41 -9.82
C LEU A 651 6.87 13.88 -10.29
N TYR A 652 5.88 14.60 -9.77
CA TYR A 652 5.51 15.93 -10.29
C TYR A 652 6.62 16.95 -10.20
N GLY A 653 7.44 16.93 -9.16
CA GLY A 653 8.55 17.85 -8.98
C GLY A 653 9.50 17.91 -10.18
N ARG A 654 9.65 16.79 -10.90
CA ARG A 654 10.44 16.69 -12.13
C ARG A 654 9.57 16.76 -13.40
N TYR A 655 8.38 16.17 -13.37
CA TYR A 655 7.49 16.02 -14.52
C TYR A 655 6.51 17.20 -14.72
N GLN A 656 6.69 18.31 -14.03
CA GLN A 656 5.93 19.55 -14.22
C GLN A 656 6.28 20.28 -15.52
N PHE A 657 7.47 20.02 -16.10
CA PHE A 657 7.94 20.70 -17.30
C PHE A 657 7.37 20.11 -18.57
N SER A 658 6.99 20.98 -19.49
CA SER A 658 6.76 20.64 -20.90
C SER A 658 8.00 20.83 -21.78
N ASP A 659 8.96 21.66 -21.33
CA ASP A 659 10.21 21.93 -22.02
C ASP A 659 11.29 20.92 -21.66
N VAL A 660 11.87 20.28 -22.69
CA VAL A 660 12.86 19.19 -22.52
C VAL A 660 14.18 19.68 -21.94
N ASP A 661 14.59 20.92 -22.24
CA ASP A 661 15.86 21.45 -21.73
C ASP A 661 15.74 21.75 -20.24
N GLN A 662 14.59 22.29 -19.80
CA GLN A 662 14.28 22.47 -18.36
C GLN A 662 14.19 21.14 -17.62
N PHE A 663 13.53 20.14 -18.21
CA PHE A 663 13.44 18.79 -17.66
C PHE A 663 14.83 18.16 -17.50
N PHE A 664 15.71 18.32 -18.47
CA PHE A 664 17.05 17.74 -18.48
C PHE A 664 18.00 18.44 -17.49
N ASN A 665 18.02 19.79 -17.50
CA ASN A 665 18.92 20.60 -16.67
C ASN A 665 18.50 20.60 -15.19
N ARG A 666 17.23 20.39 -14.89
CA ARG A 666 16.67 20.44 -13.53
C ARG A 666 16.80 21.79 -12.80
N ASP A 667 17.12 22.88 -13.51
CA ASP A 667 17.40 24.18 -12.93
C ASP A 667 16.20 24.76 -12.14
N ALA A 668 14.97 24.40 -12.53
CA ALA A 668 13.74 24.81 -11.86
C ALA A 668 12.93 23.61 -11.33
N ALA A 669 13.55 22.44 -11.15
CA ALA A 669 12.89 21.27 -10.60
C ALA A 669 12.56 21.49 -9.11
N TRP A 670 11.60 20.71 -8.63
CA TRP A 670 11.18 20.75 -7.22
C TRP A 670 11.39 19.37 -6.59
N SER A 671 11.59 19.40 -5.28
CA SER A 671 11.55 18.22 -4.42
C SER A 671 10.38 18.34 -3.46
N VAL A 672 9.82 17.23 -3.04
CA VAL A 672 8.92 17.23 -1.88
C VAL A 672 9.69 17.79 -0.69
N ALA A 673 9.09 18.69 0.06
CA ALA A 673 9.73 19.35 1.20
C ALA A 673 10.23 18.33 2.25
N GLN A 674 11.26 18.71 2.97
CA GLN A 674 11.75 17.93 4.11
C GLN A 674 10.69 17.91 5.22
N ALA A 675 10.58 16.79 5.93
CA ALA A 675 9.66 16.64 7.05
C ALA A 675 10.08 17.49 8.26
N ALA A 676 9.10 17.96 9.01
CA ALA A 676 9.31 18.55 10.32
C ALA A 676 9.51 17.43 11.36
N PRO A 677 10.57 17.46 12.20
CA PRO A 677 10.78 16.46 13.25
C PRO A 677 9.59 16.41 14.22
N ARG A 678 9.18 15.21 14.63
CA ARG A 678 8.05 15.02 15.57
C ARG A 678 8.48 15.04 17.05
N GLU A 679 9.74 14.77 17.33
CA GLU A 679 10.32 14.83 18.68
C GLU A 679 11.26 16.01 18.80
N PRO A 680 11.39 16.62 19.98
CA PRO A 680 12.41 17.64 20.23
C PRO A 680 13.79 17.02 20.00
N GLU A 681 14.66 17.69 19.21
CA GLU A 681 16.06 17.31 19.11
C GLU A 681 16.74 17.63 20.44
N LEU A 682 16.73 16.71 21.40
CA LEU A 682 17.63 16.75 22.52
C LEU A 682 19.04 16.64 21.94
N SER A 683 19.90 17.61 22.28
CA SER A 683 21.32 17.66 21.94
C SER A 683 22.10 16.55 22.67
N THR A 684 21.73 15.31 22.44
CA THR A 684 22.59 14.15 22.70
C THR A 684 23.48 14.02 21.49
N GLY A 685 24.75 14.30 21.69
CA GLY A 685 25.78 14.31 20.63
C GLY A 685 25.66 13.11 19.71
N ALA A 686 25.70 13.40 18.44
CA ALA A 686 25.93 12.55 17.28
C ALA A 686 25.84 11.02 17.58
N GLY A 687 24.69 10.41 17.33
CA GLY A 687 24.58 8.97 17.35
C GLY A 687 23.19 8.49 17.80
N ASP A 688 22.32 8.39 16.88
CA ASP A 688 21.33 7.38 16.57
C ASP A 688 20.02 8.00 16.01
N ALA A 689 20.11 8.51 14.81
CA ALA A 689 18.95 8.52 13.93
C ALA A 689 18.90 7.13 13.27
N THR A 690 18.41 6.13 13.96
CA THR A 690 17.99 4.88 13.33
C THR A 690 16.61 5.08 12.69
N THR A 691 16.55 5.93 11.67
CA THR A 691 15.57 5.72 10.60
C THR A 691 16.05 4.48 9.84
N VAL A 692 15.22 3.46 9.80
CA VAL A 692 15.47 2.26 9.01
C VAL A 692 15.59 2.69 7.56
N VAL A 693 16.83 2.82 7.10
CA VAL A 693 17.17 3.11 5.71
C VAL A 693 17.11 1.79 4.97
N ASP A 694 16.16 1.64 4.08
CA ASP A 694 16.18 0.58 3.09
C ASP A 694 17.23 0.92 2.02
N GLU A 695 18.41 0.29 2.10
CA GLU A 695 19.56 0.52 1.21
C GLU A 695 19.32 0.10 -0.25
N THR A 696 18.13 -0.40 -0.60
CA THR A 696 17.87 -0.95 -1.94
C THR A 696 17.27 0.04 -2.95
N ALA A 697 16.91 1.25 -2.53
CA ALA A 697 16.23 2.24 -3.39
C ALA A 697 17.15 3.06 -4.32
N GLN A 698 18.47 2.92 -4.25
CA GLN A 698 19.44 3.83 -4.90
C GLN A 698 19.64 3.69 -6.41
N ALA A 699 19.01 2.74 -7.09
CA ALA A 699 19.54 2.36 -8.42
C ALA A 699 18.83 2.95 -9.65
N ASN A 700 17.62 3.50 -9.60
CA ASN A 700 16.83 3.73 -10.83
C ASN A 700 16.15 5.09 -11.03
N THR A 701 16.14 5.98 -10.10
CA THR A 701 15.51 7.29 -10.29
C THR A 701 16.52 8.41 -10.12
N GLY A 702 17.55 8.60 -10.65
CA GLY A 702 18.50 9.74 -10.74
C GLY A 702 18.20 11.02 -9.92
N ASP A 703 17.37 10.97 -8.93
CA ASP A 703 16.98 12.01 -8.01
C ASP A 703 17.54 11.69 -6.64
N VAL A 704 18.77 12.06 -6.42
CA VAL A 704 19.39 12.03 -5.10
C VAL A 704 19.21 13.40 -4.46
N ALA A 705 18.04 13.65 -3.94
CA ALA A 705 17.96 14.36 -2.69
C ALA A 705 18.29 13.31 -1.62
N ASP A 706 19.12 13.64 -0.65
CA ASP A 706 19.69 12.70 0.31
C ASP A 706 18.66 11.66 0.78
N ALA A 707 18.87 10.38 0.45
CA ALA A 707 17.93 9.29 0.75
C ALA A 707 17.71 9.10 2.27
N ASN A 708 18.46 9.81 3.09
CA ASN A 708 18.41 9.80 4.55
C ASN A 708 17.51 10.90 5.15
N VAL A 709 16.91 11.78 4.33
CA VAL A 709 16.04 12.86 4.83
C VAL A 709 14.59 12.47 4.68
N ALA A 710 13.86 12.38 5.80
CA ALA A 710 12.41 12.16 5.78
C ALA A 710 11.69 13.27 4.99
N ARG A 711 10.77 12.89 4.12
CA ARG A 711 9.99 13.83 3.32
C ARG A 711 8.65 14.12 3.97
N PHE A 712 8.13 15.32 3.73
CA PHE A 712 6.85 15.77 4.25
C PHE A 712 5.73 14.85 3.75
N GLU A 713 4.99 14.28 4.68
CA GLU A 713 3.88 13.39 4.40
C GLU A 713 2.63 14.19 4.00
N PRO A 714 1.84 13.73 3.02
CA PRO A 714 0.57 14.36 2.73
C PRO A 714 -0.38 14.22 3.93
N TYR A 715 -1.29 15.16 4.08
CA TYR A 715 -2.32 15.09 5.13
C TYR A 715 -3.65 15.66 4.65
N TYR A 716 -4.75 15.11 5.16
CA TYR A 716 -6.09 15.63 4.90
C TYR A 716 -6.36 16.88 5.73
N THR A 717 -6.96 17.88 5.10
CA THR A 717 -7.39 19.13 5.75
C THR A 717 -8.57 19.74 5.01
N MET A 718 -9.35 20.56 5.70
CA MET A 718 -10.25 21.53 5.04
C MET A 718 -9.37 22.65 4.47
N PHE A 719 -9.07 22.55 3.20
CA PHE A 719 -8.22 23.51 2.52
C PHE A 719 -9.03 24.69 1.99
N HIS A 720 -8.69 25.89 2.41
CA HIS A 720 -9.27 27.15 1.95
C HIS A 720 -8.36 27.78 0.88
N SER A 721 -8.87 27.85 -0.34
CA SER A 721 -8.08 28.37 -1.47
C SER A 721 -7.80 29.87 -1.31
N PRO A 722 -6.54 30.32 -1.47
CA PRO A 722 -6.24 31.76 -1.44
C PRO A 722 -6.85 32.56 -2.59
N GLU A 723 -7.40 31.93 -3.63
CA GLU A 723 -8.06 32.55 -4.77
C GLU A 723 -9.61 32.49 -4.72
N GLY A 724 -10.17 31.83 -3.71
CA GLY A 724 -11.61 31.54 -3.63
C GLY A 724 -12.35 32.37 -2.58
N ASP A 725 -13.56 31.93 -2.30
CA ASP A 725 -14.29 32.36 -1.13
C ASP A 725 -13.61 31.77 0.11
N VAL A 726 -13.12 32.62 0.99
CA VAL A 726 -12.34 32.25 2.18
C VAL A 726 -13.14 31.34 3.12
N ASP A 727 -14.47 31.47 3.14
CA ASP A 727 -15.35 30.69 4.00
C ASP A 727 -15.66 29.31 3.44
N THR A 728 -15.30 29.04 2.18
CA THR A 728 -15.57 27.74 1.54
C THR A 728 -14.32 26.86 1.59
N GLY A 729 -14.28 25.95 2.56
CA GLY A 729 -13.28 24.90 2.67
C GLY A 729 -13.58 23.72 1.75
N THR A 730 -12.53 23.09 1.24
CA THR A 730 -12.61 21.81 0.48
C THR A 730 -11.79 20.76 1.21
N PHE A 731 -12.37 19.60 1.47
CA PHE A 731 -11.62 18.49 2.05
C PHE A 731 -10.61 17.95 1.04
N SER A 732 -9.34 18.11 1.36
CA SER A 732 -8.25 17.91 0.39
C SER A 732 -7.01 17.31 1.04
N LEU A 733 -6.19 16.60 0.24
CA LEU A 733 -4.80 16.30 0.60
C LEU A 733 -3.89 17.43 0.14
N VAL A 734 -2.92 17.76 0.95
CA VAL A 734 -1.92 18.80 0.67
C VAL A 734 -0.50 18.27 0.84
N ARG A 735 0.44 18.75 -0.02
CA ARG A 735 1.86 18.41 0.09
C ARG A 735 2.74 19.56 -0.42
N PRO A 736 3.70 20.06 0.38
CA PRO A 736 4.58 21.15 0.00
C PRO A 736 5.78 20.69 -0.82
N PHE A 737 6.28 21.58 -1.68
CA PHE A 737 7.51 21.43 -2.45
C PHE A 737 8.50 22.53 -2.15
N VAL A 738 9.79 22.18 -2.21
CA VAL A 738 10.94 23.10 -2.16
C VAL A 738 11.67 23.10 -3.50
N PRO A 739 12.49 24.12 -3.83
CA PRO A 739 13.33 24.05 -5.00
C PRO A 739 14.30 22.86 -4.90
N PHE A 740 14.49 22.16 -5.99
CA PHE A 740 15.45 21.05 -6.05
C PHE A 740 16.88 21.56 -5.81
N SER A 741 17.64 20.86 -4.97
CA SER A 741 19.09 20.98 -4.84
C SER A 741 19.70 19.60 -4.63
N SER A 742 20.86 19.36 -5.24
CA SER A 742 21.54 18.07 -5.17
C SER A 742 22.07 17.71 -3.77
N ASP A 743 22.22 18.70 -2.91
CA ASP A 743 22.68 18.60 -1.51
C ASP A 743 21.52 18.78 -0.51
N ASP A 744 20.29 18.84 -0.98
CA ASP A 744 19.06 19.01 -0.19
C ASP A 744 19.06 20.21 0.79
N THR A 745 19.84 21.27 0.46
CA THR A 745 19.99 22.45 1.32
C THR A 745 18.86 23.47 1.15
N ARG A 746 18.11 23.41 0.04
CA ARG A 746 16.99 24.34 -0.22
C ARG A 746 15.77 23.92 0.60
N LYS A 747 15.26 24.85 1.41
CA LYS A 747 14.16 24.60 2.36
C LYS A 747 13.04 25.63 2.25
N GLU A 748 13.11 26.55 1.31
CA GLU A 748 12.07 27.54 1.04
C GLU A 748 10.87 26.89 0.36
N LEU A 749 9.66 27.30 0.69
CA LEU A 749 8.44 26.81 0.07
C LEU A 749 8.34 27.33 -1.38
N ARG A 750 8.46 26.42 -2.36
CA ARG A 750 8.31 26.76 -3.78
C ARG A 750 6.89 26.59 -4.27
N ALA A 751 6.23 25.50 -3.83
CA ALA A 751 4.85 25.23 -4.25
C ALA A 751 4.12 24.39 -3.20
N LEU A 752 2.79 24.43 -3.27
CA LEU A 752 1.88 23.58 -2.51
C LEU A 752 0.97 22.85 -3.48
N MET A 753 1.03 21.52 -3.51
CA MET A 753 0.10 20.70 -4.29
C MET A 753 -1.07 20.27 -3.43
N VAL A 754 -2.27 20.40 -4.01
CA VAL A 754 -3.54 20.12 -3.36
C VAL A 754 -4.37 19.24 -4.29
N VAL A 755 -5.02 18.21 -3.74
CA VAL A 755 -6.00 17.40 -4.48
C VAL A 755 -7.31 17.36 -3.71
N SER A 756 -8.38 17.67 -4.40
CA SER A 756 -9.73 17.73 -3.82
C SER A 756 -10.35 16.34 -3.66
N SER A 757 -10.99 16.11 -2.52
CA SER A 757 -11.87 14.96 -2.24
C SER A 757 -13.36 15.30 -2.34
N GLU A 758 -13.73 16.54 -2.70
CA GLU A 758 -15.12 16.94 -2.83
C GLU A 758 -15.80 16.27 -4.04
N PRO A 759 -17.08 15.84 -3.93
CA PRO A 759 -17.76 15.10 -4.99
C PRO A 759 -17.74 15.77 -6.37
N ALA A 760 -17.84 17.11 -6.41
CA ALA A 760 -17.87 17.89 -7.65
C ALA A 760 -16.48 18.07 -8.29
N THR A 761 -15.42 17.99 -7.48
CA THR A 761 -14.03 18.27 -7.89
C THR A 761 -13.08 17.13 -7.52
N TYR A 762 -13.63 15.93 -7.31
CA TYR A 762 -12.85 14.76 -6.89
C TYR A 762 -11.67 14.49 -7.83
N GLY A 763 -10.48 14.42 -7.25
CA GLY A 763 -9.24 14.15 -7.97
C GLY A 763 -8.69 15.32 -8.78
N GLN A 764 -9.28 16.52 -8.70
CA GLN A 764 -8.68 17.71 -9.31
C GLN A 764 -7.42 18.11 -8.55
N LEU A 765 -6.31 18.09 -9.28
CA LEU A 765 -4.99 18.49 -8.79
C LEU A 765 -4.76 19.98 -9.07
N LYS A 766 -4.41 20.73 -8.03
CA LYS A 766 -3.99 22.14 -8.13
C LYS A 766 -2.61 22.31 -7.51
N VAL A 767 -1.81 23.16 -8.11
CA VAL A 767 -0.49 23.54 -7.60
C VAL A 767 -0.43 25.06 -7.46
N TYR A 768 -0.25 25.51 -6.25
CA TYR A 768 -0.02 26.90 -5.92
C TYR A 768 1.50 27.15 -5.92
N VAL A 769 1.97 27.95 -6.85
CA VAL A 769 3.41 28.22 -7.07
C VAL A 769 3.73 29.60 -6.57
N TYR A 770 4.69 29.72 -5.67
CA TYR A 770 5.16 31.01 -5.13
C TYR A 770 6.29 31.56 -5.98
N ASP A 771 6.12 32.81 -6.45
CA ASP A 771 7.11 33.56 -7.19
C ASP A 771 7.68 34.73 -6.37
N GLY A 772 8.88 35.20 -6.74
CA GLY A 772 9.59 36.28 -6.04
C GLY A 772 10.36 35.79 -4.81
N THR A 773 10.16 36.43 -3.66
CA THR A 773 10.72 35.99 -2.37
C THR A 773 9.93 34.77 -1.91
N LEU A 774 10.60 33.62 -1.79
CA LEU A 774 9.97 32.41 -1.39
C LEU A 774 9.73 32.39 0.13
N PRO A 775 8.53 31.99 0.60
CA PRO A 775 8.26 31.85 2.02
C PRO A 775 9.05 30.66 2.63
N ALA A 776 9.14 30.63 3.95
CA ALA A 776 9.81 29.53 4.65
C ALA A 776 9.03 28.21 4.46
N GLY A 777 9.77 27.15 4.15
CA GLY A 777 9.21 25.81 4.06
C GLY A 777 9.17 25.09 5.42
N PRO A 778 8.55 23.89 5.47
CA PRO A 778 8.22 23.23 6.73
C PRO A 778 9.45 22.93 7.62
N ALA A 779 10.58 22.54 7.05
CA ALA A 779 11.78 22.25 7.84
C ALA A 779 12.39 23.51 8.46
N THR A 780 12.38 24.65 7.76
CA THR A 780 12.83 25.95 8.30
C THR A 780 11.92 26.37 9.44
N VAL A 781 10.60 26.35 9.23
CA VAL A 781 9.63 26.72 10.25
C VAL A 781 9.76 25.83 11.49
N ALA A 782 9.92 24.53 11.32
CA ALA A 782 10.10 23.61 12.44
C ALA A 782 11.38 23.91 13.23
N ALA A 783 12.48 24.24 12.54
CA ALA A 783 13.73 24.63 13.18
C ALA A 783 13.60 25.94 13.95
N GLU A 784 12.93 26.96 13.39
CA GLU A 784 12.69 28.24 14.03
C GLU A 784 11.77 28.12 15.25
N LEU A 785 10.70 27.31 15.15
CA LEU A 785 9.85 26.98 16.30
C LEU A 785 10.64 26.32 17.43
N SER A 786 11.50 25.35 17.10
CA SER A 786 12.27 24.59 18.10
C SER A 786 13.39 25.44 18.77
N SER A 787 14.01 26.37 18.02
CA SER A 787 15.11 27.21 18.50
C SER A 787 14.64 28.53 19.11
N ASN A 788 13.34 28.85 19.05
CA ASN A 788 12.83 30.12 19.58
C ASN A 788 13.05 30.23 21.10
N PRO A 789 13.62 31.38 21.63
CA PRO A 789 13.96 31.53 23.04
C PRO A 789 12.75 31.57 23.98
N THR A 790 11.53 31.79 23.48
CA THR A 790 10.29 31.74 24.28
C THR A 790 9.63 30.38 24.26
N ILE A 791 9.86 29.59 23.21
CA ILE A 791 9.26 28.24 23.01
C ILE A 791 10.14 27.17 23.64
N SER A 792 11.46 27.19 23.36
CA SER A 792 12.41 26.15 23.77
C SER A 792 12.42 25.89 25.30
N PRO A 793 12.36 26.87 26.19
CA PRO A 793 12.25 26.59 27.62
C PRO A 793 10.96 25.89 28.03
N VAL A 794 9.82 26.25 27.40
CA VAL A 794 8.53 25.63 27.69
C VAL A 794 8.53 24.15 27.20
N VAL A 795 9.05 23.89 26.01
CA VAL A 795 9.22 22.53 25.52
C VAL A 795 10.11 21.70 26.43
N THR A 796 11.27 22.27 26.85
CA THR A 796 12.19 21.58 27.76
C THR A 796 11.55 21.30 29.12
N LEU A 797 10.73 22.22 29.64
CA LEU A 797 10.01 22.01 30.92
C LEU A 797 8.98 20.91 30.80
N LEU A 798 8.28 20.81 29.67
CA LEU A 798 7.25 19.79 29.43
C LEU A 798 7.86 18.42 29.06
N ASP A 799 9.12 18.37 28.62
CA ASP A 799 9.85 17.16 28.20
C ASP A 799 10.78 16.63 29.32
N GLN A 800 10.37 16.69 30.57
CA GLN A 800 11.19 16.29 31.73
C GLN A 800 10.44 15.34 32.66
N ARG A 801 11.21 14.51 33.39
CA ARG A 801 10.82 13.80 34.62
C ARG A 801 9.47 13.07 34.54
N GLY A 802 9.33 12.21 33.56
CA GLY A 802 8.13 11.35 33.41
C GLY A 802 7.09 11.90 32.44
N SER A 803 7.40 12.97 31.72
CA SER A 803 6.61 13.43 30.57
C SER A 803 7.49 13.60 29.33
N ARG A 804 6.90 13.36 28.16
CA ARG A 804 7.53 13.51 26.85
C ARG A 804 6.70 14.41 25.96
N VAL A 805 7.35 15.31 25.28
CA VAL A 805 6.74 16.21 24.29
C VAL A 805 6.75 15.54 22.91
N ILE A 806 5.64 15.65 22.19
CA ILE A 806 5.51 15.24 20.80
C ILE A 806 4.94 16.43 20.03
N PHE A 807 5.58 16.77 18.92
CA PHE A 807 5.07 17.74 17.99
C PHE A 807 4.11 17.08 17.01
N GLY A 808 2.91 17.61 16.89
CA GLY A 808 1.93 17.17 15.89
C GLY A 808 2.30 17.56 14.47
N GLN A 809 1.41 17.26 13.54
CA GLN A 809 1.54 17.62 12.13
C GLN A 809 1.65 19.15 12.00
N LEU A 810 2.70 19.59 11.31
CA LEU A 810 2.86 20.99 10.93
C LEU A 810 1.91 21.29 9.77
N GLN A 811 0.99 22.24 9.96
CA GLN A 811 -0.07 22.54 9.01
C GLN A 811 0.10 23.94 8.45
N LEU A 812 -0.17 24.10 7.15
CA LEU A 812 -0.14 25.36 6.45
C LEU A 812 -1.56 25.90 6.29
N VAL A 813 -1.83 27.09 6.79
CA VAL A 813 -3.12 27.78 6.68
C VAL A 813 -2.92 29.06 5.87
N PRO A 814 -3.55 29.20 4.71
CA PRO A 814 -3.59 30.46 3.98
C PRO A 814 -4.41 31.52 4.75
N VAL A 815 -3.84 32.69 4.94
CA VAL A 815 -4.48 33.84 5.62
C VAL A 815 -4.33 35.07 4.72
N GLY A 816 -5.40 35.46 4.04
CA GLY A 816 -5.31 36.44 2.98
C GLY A 816 -4.38 35.96 1.87
N LYS A 817 -3.30 36.71 1.60
CA LYS A 817 -2.21 36.32 0.69
C LYS A 817 -0.97 35.80 1.43
N GLY A 818 -0.99 35.80 2.75
CA GLY A 818 0.07 35.27 3.60
C GLY A 818 -0.16 33.83 3.99
N LEU A 819 0.81 33.28 4.69
CA LEU A 819 0.84 31.89 5.15
C LEU A 819 1.10 31.84 6.64
N VAL A 820 0.25 31.14 7.37
CA VAL A 820 0.45 30.86 8.78
C VAL A 820 0.71 29.37 8.95
N TRP A 821 1.77 29.01 9.65
CA TRP A 821 2.04 27.64 10.04
C TRP A 821 1.57 27.42 11.46
N VAL A 822 0.82 26.33 11.66
CA VAL A 822 0.28 25.94 12.96
C VAL A 822 0.75 24.53 13.30
N ARG A 823 1.14 24.33 14.57
CA ARG A 823 1.60 23.03 15.05
C ARG A 823 1.11 22.76 16.46
N PRO A 824 0.25 21.77 16.69
CA PRO A 824 -0.11 21.36 18.05
C PRO A 824 1.07 20.66 18.73
N LEU A 825 1.16 20.84 20.05
CA LEU A 825 2.14 20.22 20.91
C LEU A 825 1.43 19.32 21.91
N TYR A 826 1.79 18.03 21.90
CA TYR A 826 1.25 17.01 22.77
C TYR A 826 2.21 16.70 23.91
N VAL A 827 1.64 16.30 25.04
CA VAL A 827 2.40 15.75 26.17
C VAL A 827 1.82 14.40 26.53
N ARG A 828 2.69 13.43 26.69
CA ARG A 828 2.37 12.11 27.21
C ARG A 828 3.28 11.75 28.38
N PRO A 829 2.84 10.90 29.33
CA PRO A 829 3.73 10.31 30.31
C PRO A 829 4.85 9.50 29.66
N ASP A 830 6.06 9.55 30.20
CA ASP A 830 7.21 8.79 29.69
C ASP A 830 7.15 7.30 30.00
N ASP A 831 6.13 6.86 30.74
CA ASP A 831 5.85 5.45 30.96
C ASP A 831 5.36 4.80 29.66
N SER A 832 6.10 3.80 29.18
CA SER A 832 5.81 3.04 27.94
C SER A 832 4.44 2.34 27.94
N GLY A 833 3.76 2.25 29.07
CA GLY A 833 2.40 1.68 29.22
C GLY A 833 1.28 2.72 29.17
N SER A 834 1.59 4.00 29.31
CA SER A 834 0.56 5.06 29.36
C SER A 834 0.11 5.46 27.97
N LYS A 835 -1.20 5.38 27.74
CA LYS A 835 -1.87 5.82 26.50
C LYS A 835 -2.48 7.23 26.63
N GLN A 836 -2.12 7.96 27.69
CA GLN A 836 -2.64 9.29 27.93
C GLN A 836 -1.85 10.31 27.12
N VAL A 837 -2.49 10.92 26.14
CA VAL A 837 -1.93 12.00 25.30
C VAL A 837 -2.88 13.19 25.38
N PHE A 838 -2.32 14.40 25.51
CA PHE A 838 -3.07 15.64 25.66
C PHE A 838 -2.48 16.72 24.77
N VAL A 839 -3.33 17.53 24.14
CA VAL A 839 -2.92 18.80 23.53
C VAL A 839 -2.62 19.77 24.67
N ARG A 840 -1.40 20.25 24.76
CA ARG A 840 -1.00 21.16 25.86
C ARG A 840 -0.68 22.57 25.40
N ARG A 841 -0.19 22.71 24.17
CA ARG A 841 0.18 24.02 23.59
C ARG A 841 -0.10 23.97 22.09
N VAL A 842 -0.21 25.14 21.49
CA VAL A 842 -0.24 25.34 20.06
C VAL A 842 0.85 26.31 19.67
N LEU A 843 1.66 25.92 18.71
CA LEU A 843 2.72 26.75 18.13
C LEU A 843 2.17 27.39 16.86
N ALA A 844 2.46 28.68 16.66
CA ALA A 844 2.14 29.35 15.40
C ALA A 844 3.37 30.13 14.91
N TRP A 845 3.51 30.18 13.57
CA TRP A 845 4.63 30.87 12.93
C TRP A 845 4.14 31.67 11.71
N HIS A 846 4.65 32.88 11.54
CA HIS A 846 4.43 33.74 10.37
C HIS A 846 5.62 34.65 10.16
N ASP A 847 6.18 34.66 8.95
CA ASP A 847 7.25 35.60 8.49
C ASP A 847 8.41 35.80 9.46
N GLY A 848 8.95 34.73 10.05
CA GLY A 848 10.06 34.75 11.00
C GLY A 848 9.64 34.98 12.45
N GLU A 849 8.38 35.24 12.73
CA GLU A 849 7.85 35.34 14.08
C GLU A 849 7.21 34.02 14.53
N ALA A 850 7.68 33.51 15.69
CA ALA A 850 7.25 32.24 16.26
C ALA A 850 6.66 32.47 17.65
N VAL A 851 5.50 31.94 17.93
CA VAL A 851 4.79 32.07 19.20
C VAL A 851 4.29 30.75 19.72
N ILE A 852 4.02 30.65 21.01
CA ILE A 852 3.39 29.56 21.70
C ILE A 852 2.18 30.06 22.48
N GLY A 853 1.06 29.39 22.41
CA GLY A 853 -0.17 29.65 23.16
C GLY A 853 -0.66 28.42 23.89
N GLU A 854 -1.52 28.56 24.86
CA GLU A 854 -2.25 27.43 25.47
C GLU A 854 -3.29 26.89 24.49
N THR A 855 -3.86 27.79 23.69
CA THR A 855 -4.88 27.52 22.67
C THR A 855 -4.44 28.11 21.34
N LEU A 856 -5.09 27.68 20.26
CA LEU A 856 -4.85 28.25 18.92
C LEU A 856 -5.25 29.72 18.86
N THR A 857 -6.40 30.09 19.45
CA THR A 857 -6.86 31.47 19.59
C THR A 857 -5.78 32.35 20.23
N GLU A 858 -5.20 31.88 21.31
CA GLU A 858 -4.15 32.64 22.02
C GLU A 858 -2.87 32.78 21.17
N ALA A 859 -2.43 31.69 20.54
CA ALA A 859 -1.26 31.71 19.67
C ALA A 859 -1.46 32.69 18.49
N ILE A 860 -2.61 32.67 17.82
CA ILE A 860 -2.89 33.58 16.70
C ILE A 860 -3.02 35.02 17.16
N ASN A 861 -3.66 35.30 18.32
CA ASN A 861 -3.75 36.68 18.85
C ASN A 861 -2.41 37.22 19.33
N ARG A 862 -1.48 36.36 19.77
CA ARG A 862 -0.10 36.74 20.07
C ARG A 862 0.69 37.06 18.80
N LEU A 863 0.54 36.25 17.77
CA LEU A 863 1.21 36.39 16.49
C LEU A 863 0.75 37.66 15.73
N PHE A 864 -0.55 38.00 15.85
CA PHE A 864 -1.18 39.16 15.20
C PHE A 864 -1.85 40.07 16.23
N PRO A 865 -1.07 40.94 16.94
CA PRO A 865 -1.62 41.84 17.90
C PRO A 865 -2.71 42.73 17.30
N GLY A 866 -3.90 42.76 17.91
CA GLY A 866 -5.07 43.51 17.40
C GLY A 866 -6.03 42.70 16.50
N ALA A 867 -5.74 41.45 16.24
CA ALA A 867 -6.73 40.56 15.59
C ALA A 867 -7.93 40.34 16.54
N ASN A 868 -7.67 40.05 17.82
CA ASN A 868 -8.70 39.82 18.85
C ASN A 868 -9.83 38.90 18.36
N ILE A 869 -9.49 37.75 17.82
CA ILE A 869 -10.39 36.73 17.35
C ILE A 869 -10.64 35.70 18.45
N ASP A 870 -11.75 34.97 18.33
CA ASP A 870 -12.04 33.74 19.06
C ASP A 870 -12.41 32.68 18.05
N LEU A 871 -11.71 31.54 18.05
CA LEU A 871 -11.90 30.43 17.11
C LEU A 871 -12.85 29.37 17.67
N GLY A 872 -13.18 29.42 18.96
CA GLY A 872 -14.08 28.48 19.62
C GLY A 872 -13.54 27.03 19.66
N GLU A 873 -12.24 26.87 19.56
CA GLU A 873 -11.58 25.56 19.52
C GLU A 873 -11.53 24.86 20.87
N THR A 874 -11.74 25.61 21.98
CA THR A 874 -11.73 25.06 23.33
C THR A 874 -13.14 25.08 23.91
N VAL A 875 -13.59 23.93 24.41
CA VAL A 875 -14.91 23.77 25.02
C VAL A 875 -14.74 23.41 26.49
N ASP A 876 -15.36 24.18 27.37
CA ASP A 876 -15.46 23.84 28.78
C ASP A 876 -16.59 22.85 29.00
N THR A 877 -16.25 21.60 29.27
CA THR A 877 -17.23 20.52 29.47
C THR A 877 -17.87 20.49 30.83
N GLY A 878 -17.47 21.41 31.74
CA GLY A 878 -17.99 21.45 33.11
C GLY A 878 -17.64 20.23 33.97
N ILE A 879 -16.82 19.29 33.45
CA ILE A 879 -16.34 18.14 34.20
C ILE A 879 -15.14 18.63 35.00
N GLN A 880 -15.38 19.01 36.26
CA GLN A 880 -14.31 19.26 37.20
C GLN A 880 -13.52 17.98 37.44
N ASP A 881 -12.22 18.05 37.23
CA ASP A 881 -11.28 17.02 37.65
C ASP A 881 -11.49 16.68 39.14
N PRO A 882 -11.62 15.43 39.57
CA PRO A 882 -11.81 15.09 40.99
C PRO A 882 -10.66 15.52 41.90
N GLY A 883 -9.64 16.21 41.39
CA GLY A 883 -8.41 16.60 42.08
C GLY A 883 -8.21 18.06 42.48
N THR A 884 -9.05 19.01 42.05
CA THR A 884 -8.93 20.42 42.43
C THR A 884 -10.18 20.92 43.11
N THR A 885 -10.35 20.57 44.35
CA THR A 885 -11.25 21.31 45.26
C THR A 885 -10.47 22.52 45.81
N ASP A 886 -10.74 23.67 45.25
CA ASP A 886 -10.42 24.96 45.85
C ASP A 886 -11.29 25.09 47.14
N PRO A 887 -10.73 25.31 48.34
CA PRO A 887 -11.52 25.53 49.52
C PRO A 887 -12.00 26.99 49.55
N GLY A 888 -13.06 27.25 48.80
CA GLY A 888 -13.82 28.50 48.93
C GLY A 888 -14.46 28.64 50.31
N THR A 889 -14.10 29.72 50.96
CA THR A 889 -14.71 30.39 52.10
C THR A 889 -16.22 30.20 52.24
N THR A 890 -16.63 29.53 53.36
CA THR A 890 -17.88 29.89 54.09
C THR A 890 -17.70 29.58 55.55
N ASP A 891 -17.61 30.61 56.34
CA ASP A 891 -17.87 30.60 57.80
C ASP A 891 -19.37 30.33 58.07
N PRO A 892 -19.75 29.53 59.03
CA PRO A 892 -20.34 30.05 60.28
C PRO A 892 -20.03 29.25 61.54
N GLY A 893 -19.44 29.96 62.48
CA GLY A 893 -19.80 29.99 63.90
C GLY A 893 -20.12 28.81 64.79
N THR A 894 -19.27 28.77 65.85
CA THR A 894 -19.59 28.36 67.24
C THR A 894 -19.75 26.89 67.60
N THR A 895 -18.80 26.30 68.32
CA THR A 895 -18.81 26.11 69.77
C THR A 895 -17.69 25.23 70.25
N ASP A 896 -16.93 25.78 71.18
CA ASP A 896 -15.93 25.14 72.09
C ASP A 896 -16.59 24.13 73.07
N PRO A 897 -15.98 23.19 73.76
CA PRO A 897 -14.78 23.42 74.59
C PRO A 897 -13.78 22.26 74.77
N GLY A 898 -12.53 22.64 74.98
CA GLY A 898 -11.77 22.09 76.10
C GLY A 898 -10.79 20.93 75.91
N THR A 899 -9.60 21.22 76.00
CA THR A 899 -8.57 20.98 77.01
C THR A 899 -7.24 20.48 76.51
N THR A 900 -6.25 21.26 76.96
CA THR A 900 -4.88 21.03 77.40
C THR A 900 -3.74 20.87 76.39
N ASP A 901 -3.00 21.94 76.42
CA ASP A 901 -1.57 22.15 76.20
C ASP A 901 -0.65 21.14 76.92
N PRO A 902 0.62 20.86 76.51
CA PRO A 902 1.59 21.94 76.54
C PRO A 902 2.69 21.92 75.45
N GLY A 903 3.03 23.14 74.98
CA GLY A 903 4.38 23.62 74.86
C GLY A 903 5.29 23.14 73.80
N THR A 904 5.69 23.93 72.85
CA THR A 904 6.89 24.77 72.98
C THR A 904 7.23 25.48 71.63
N THR A 905 7.55 26.73 71.83
CA THR A 905 8.51 27.57 71.09
C THR A 905 8.30 27.82 69.58
N ASP A 906 7.68 28.93 69.36
CA ASP A 906 7.90 29.75 68.20
C ASP A 906 9.40 30.16 68.13
N PRO A 907 10.03 30.22 66.94
CA PRO A 907 10.92 31.28 66.64
C PRO A 907 10.48 32.01 65.38
N GLY A 908 9.78 33.12 65.60
CA GLY A 908 9.62 34.09 64.51
C GLY A 908 10.95 34.70 64.15
N SER A 909 11.16 34.68 62.85
CA SER A 909 11.72 35.85 62.10
C SER A 909 11.57 35.49 60.64
N GLY A 910 10.53 35.99 59.97
CA GLY A 910 10.32 35.76 58.56
C GLY A 910 11.53 36.27 57.77
N VAL A 911 12.26 35.39 57.15
CA VAL A 911 13.22 35.73 56.13
C VAL A 911 12.40 36.36 55.01
N THR A 912 12.54 37.63 54.72
CA THR A 912 11.79 38.36 53.69
C THR A 912 12.58 38.52 52.39
N ASP A 913 13.75 37.88 52.29
CA ASP A 913 14.56 37.88 51.06
C ASP A 913 14.40 36.59 50.30
N PRO A 914 13.79 36.63 49.11
CA PRO A 914 13.60 35.44 48.26
C PRO A 914 14.92 34.73 47.94
N ALA A 915 16.03 35.46 47.84
CA ALA A 915 17.34 34.86 47.53
C ALA A 915 17.83 33.94 48.64
N VAL A 916 17.58 34.29 49.90
CA VAL A 916 17.97 33.46 51.05
C VAL A 916 17.12 32.21 51.13
N LEU A 917 15.82 32.31 50.84
CA LEU A 917 14.93 31.15 50.80
C LEU A 917 15.31 30.15 49.68
N LEU A 918 15.74 30.64 48.54
CA LEU A 918 16.22 29.81 47.45
C LEU A 918 17.58 29.15 47.76
N GLU A 919 18.50 29.85 48.48
CA GLU A 919 19.77 29.27 48.91
C GLU A 919 19.56 28.16 49.96
N GLU A 920 18.61 28.37 50.87
CA GLU A 920 18.23 27.35 51.87
C GLU A 920 17.53 26.14 51.22
N ALA A 921 16.67 26.36 50.22
CA ALA A 921 16.07 25.30 49.43
C ALA A 921 17.15 24.48 48.69
N GLN A 922 18.18 25.14 48.12
CA GLN A 922 19.28 24.44 47.48
C GLN A 922 20.06 23.55 48.46
N SER A 923 20.32 24.06 49.68
CA SER A 923 20.99 23.28 50.74
C SER A 923 20.19 22.05 51.11
N LEU A 924 18.85 22.16 51.17
CA LEU A 924 17.95 21.01 51.47
C LEU A 924 17.93 19.97 50.35
N PHE A 925 18.06 20.38 49.10
CA PHE A 925 18.21 19.42 47.99
C PHE A 925 19.57 18.70 48.05
N ASP A 926 20.64 19.36 48.40
CA ASP A 926 21.94 18.71 48.59
C ASP A 926 21.91 17.69 49.74
N GLU A 927 21.20 18.03 50.85
CA GLU A 927 20.95 17.10 51.97
C GLU A 927 20.05 15.93 51.56
N ALA A 928 19.04 16.17 50.74
CA ALA A 928 18.19 15.12 50.18
C ALA A 928 19.01 14.15 49.32
N ASP A 929 19.85 14.61 48.45
CA ASP A 929 20.77 13.82 47.61
C ASP A 929 21.77 13.00 48.48
N ALA A 930 22.18 13.51 49.64
CA ALA A 930 22.99 12.76 50.60
C ALA A 930 22.17 11.62 51.24
N ALA A 931 20.95 11.91 51.70
CA ALA A 931 20.03 10.89 52.23
C ALA A 931 19.72 9.79 51.23
N LEU A 932 19.52 10.13 49.95
CA LEU A 932 19.29 9.18 48.89
C LEU A 932 20.50 8.26 48.66
N ARG A 933 21.72 8.77 48.68
CA ARG A 933 22.95 7.98 48.58
C ARG A 933 23.14 7.03 49.79
N ASP A 934 22.67 7.44 50.95
CA ASP A 934 22.70 6.59 52.17
C ASP A 934 21.53 5.61 52.24
N GLY A 935 20.61 5.64 51.27
CA GLY A 935 19.47 4.73 51.18
C GLY A 935 18.29 5.07 52.09
N ASP A 936 18.26 6.26 52.68
CA ASP A 936 17.19 6.76 53.55
C ASP A 936 16.15 7.54 52.73
N LEU A 937 15.20 6.81 52.16
CA LEU A 937 14.11 7.34 51.32
C LEU A 937 13.14 8.22 52.14
N GLY A 938 13.01 8.02 53.46
CA GLY A 938 12.17 8.83 54.32
C GLY A 938 12.78 10.23 54.50
N ALA A 939 14.05 10.30 54.89
CA ALA A 939 14.77 11.55 55.02
C ALA A 939 14.88 12.29 53.67
N TYR A 940 15.07 11.59 52.57
CA TYR A 940 15.03 12.16 51.22
C TYR A 940 13.69 12.85 50.93
N GLN A 941 12.57 12.20 51.18
CA GLN A 941 11.25 12.75 50.90
C GLN A 941 10.92 13.96 51.75
N ASP A 942 11.27 13.93 53.03
CA ASP A 942 11.06 15.02 53.97
C ASP A 942 11.85 16.26 53.55
N LYS A 943 13.12 16.09 53.16
CA LYS A 943 14.01 17.20 52.73
C LYS A 943 13.56 17.81 51.39
N VAL A 944 13.10 17.00 50.46
CA VAL A 944 12.55 17.51 49.19
C VAL A 944 11.27 18.31 49.42
N SER A 945 10.37 17.85 50.33
CA SER A 945 9.17 18.60 50.65
C SER A 945 9.45 19.93 51.30
N GLU A 946 10.41 19.97 52.25
CA GLU A 946 10.83 21.19 52.94
C GLU A 946 11.47 22.22 51.94
N ALA A 947 12.28 21.75 51.00
CA ALA A 947 12.84 22.59 49.93
C ALA A 947 11.76 23.17 49.00
N GLN A 948 10.73 22.38 48.68
CA GLN A 948 9.61 22.84 47.86
C GLN A 948 8.80 23.94 48.56
N ASP A 949 8.58 23.80 49.84
CA ASP A 949 7.85 24.79 50.65
C ASP A 949 8.62 26.13 50.70
N LEU A 950 9.96 26.12 50.82
CA LEU A 950 10.78 27.34 50.76
C LEU A 950 10.76 28.00 49.37
N ILE A 951 10.77 27.21 48.29
CA ILE A 951 10.64 27.72 46.93
C ILE A 951 9.26 28.38 46.73
N ALA A 952 8.19 27.73 47.19
CA ALA A 952 6.85 28.32 47.14
C ALA A 952 6.77 29.65 47.87
N GLN A 953 7.39 29.76 49.07
CA GLN A 953 7.48 31.02 49.80
C GLN A 953 8.29 32.08 49.06
N ALA A 954 9.42 31.72 48.46
CA ALA A 954 10.23 32.61 47.64
C ALA A 954 9.47 33.16 46.44
N LEU A 955 8.69 32.29 45.74
CA LEU A 955 7.86 32.69 44.59
C LEU A 955 6.76 33.67 45.00
N VAL A 956 6.10 33.46 46.13
CA VAL A 956 5.10 34.40 46.66
C VAL A 956 5.72 35.77 46.94
N LEU A 957 6.95 35.80 47.46
CA LEU A 957 7.67 37.07 47.75
C LEU A 957 8.13 37.76 46.45
N LEU A 958 8.39 37.00 45.38
CA LEU A 958 8.74 37.54 44.05
C LEU A 958 7.53 38.04 43.27
N GLY A 959 6.29 37.75 43.72
CA GLY A 959 5.05 38.11 43.05
C GLY A 959 4.72 37.23 41.82
N ALA A 960 5.20 36.02 41.80
CA ALA A 960 4.98 35.03 40.74
C ALA A 960 3.85 34.06 41.14
#